data_a3853ad1dc86563195bfea72583d921a
#
_entry.id   a3853ad1dc86563195bfea72583d921a
#
_cell.length_a   1.000
_cell.length_b   1.000
_cell.length_c   1.000
_cell.angle_alpha   90.00
_cell.angle_beta   90.00
_cell.angle_gamma   90.00
#
_symmetry.space_group_name_H-M   'P 1'
#
loop_
_entity.id
_entity.type
_entity.pdbx_description
1 polymer ?
#
loop_
_entity_poly.entity_id
_entity_poly.type
_entity_poly.pdbx_seq_one_letter_code
_entity_poly.pdbx_strand_id
1 'polypeptide(L)'
;MKEKRHLGLTDAQVLESRKKYGANVLTPPEKDPLWKQFLEKFGDPLIIILMIAGVLSIGISCYEYYGLGQGGEVFFEPAGIFVAILLATGLAFYFELQADKEFTILNQVNDDEPVEVIRNGNVTQIPRKDVVVGDIVILSTGEEIAADGELLEAVQLHIDESTLTGEPVCGKSVNEADFDKNATYPTNHVMKGTKVMEGHGMFRVLSVGDKTEQGKVFEAAQIDDSVKTPLNEQLDGLADLTTKLSYAFAAFIIVGRLIVYFDWAPIVWTLAVPTAIFFWMVIKKFDDWGWKQILPSIIGYFVVLMGMTMYFHQSLNPDIETAGLIAYTMNTLMIAVTLIVVAVPEGLPMAVTLSLAYSMRRMLKTNNLVRKMHACETMGATTVICTDKTGTLTQNQMKVDDIKVYAKNIAESIINEGLAVNSTASIDFSNEKKPEVLGNPTEGALLLWLNGKRIDYRTLRDSAKVVEELPFSTERKYMATVVESAALAGKRVMYVKGAPEIIYSLCKTSDADKQTIDKQLLEYQNRAMRTLGFAYQILEPDDKALSDGKVVASSLRFIGIAAIADPVRIDVPDAVKECLDAGINVKIVTGDTPATAREIGRQIGLWKDTDNESNIITGPEFAALSDEQLLDRVLDLKIIARARPMDKKRLVEALQKLNQVVAVTGDGTNDAPALNTAHVGLSMGDGTSVAKEASDITIIDNSFSSIGKAVM
;
A
#
# COMPACT_ATOMS: atom_id res chain seq x y z
N MET A 1 10.35 -41.16 3.08
CA MET A 1 11.57 -40.42 2.77
C MET A 1 12.02 -39.66 4.01
N LYS A 2 13.31 -39.77 4.43
CA LYS A 2 13.80 -38.98 5.56
C LYS A 2 13.76 -37.50 5.15
N GLU A 3 12.92 -36.69 5.82
CA GLU A 3 12.98 -35.24 5.70
C GLU A 3 14.43 -34.77 5.97
N LYS A 4 15.03 -34.17 4.94
CA LYS A 4 16.27 -33.40 5.14
C LYS A 4 15.88 -32.16 5.93
N ARG A 5 16.03 -32.16 7.26
CA ARG A 5 15.93 -30.94 8.05
C ARG A 5 17.05 -30.00 7.62
N HIS A 6 16.67 -28.92 6.98
CA HIS A 6 17.60 -27.84 6.67
C HIS A 6 17.91 -27.07 7.97
N LEU A 7 19.16 -27.12 8.43
CA LEU A 7 19.57 -26.46 9.68
C LEU A 7 19.74 -24.95 9.54
N GLY A 8 19.87 -24.44 8.29
CA GLY A 8 20.15 -23.03 8.04
C GLY A 8 21.53 -22.59 8.57
N LEU A 9 21.79 -21.26 8.55
CA LEU A 9 23.04 -20.68 9.05
C LEU A 9 23.02 -20.57 10.59
N THR A 10 24.20 -20.69 11.20
CA THR A 10 24.41 -20.32 12.60
C THR A 10 24.69 -18.82 12.71
N ASP A 11 24.50 -18.22 13.89
CA ASP A 11 24.74 -16.79 14.12
C ASP A 11 26.15 -16.35 13.74
N ALA A 12 27.17 -17.20 13.99
CA ALA A 12 28.55 -16.92 13.57
C ALA A 12 28.68 -16.86 12.03
N GLN A 13 28.05 -17.78 11.31
CA GLN A 13 28.04 -17.80 9.84
C GLN A 13 27.27 -16.62 9.25
N VAL A 14 26.18 -16.17 9.89
CA VAL A 14 25.44 -14.97 9.49
C VAL A 14 26.33 -13.72 9.56
N LEU A 15 27.10 -13.57 10.66
CA LEU A 15 28.03 -12.45 10.82
C LEU A 15 29.17 -12.48 9.76
N GLU A 16 29.68 -13.66 9.48
CA GLU A 16 30.72 -13.87 8.45
C GLU A 16 30.19 -13.54 7.06
N SER A 17 28.99 -14.05 6.72
CA SER A 17 28.34 -13.79 5.44
C SER A 17 28.05 -12.30 5.25
N ARG A 18 27.54 -11.61 6.30
CA ARG A 18 27.29 -10.15 6.25
C ARG A 18 28.57 -9.35 6.02
N LYS A 19 29.69 -9.74 6.63
CA LYS A 19 30.99 -9.08 6.40
C LYS A 19 31.50 -9.27 4.96
N LYS A 20 31.25 -10.45 4.37
CA LYS A 20 31.76 -10.82 3.06
C LYS A 20 30.90 -10.29 1.90
N TYR A 21 29.59 -10.31 2.04
CA TYR A 21 28.65 -10.04 0.94
C TYR A 21 27.85 -8.74 1.12
N GLY A 22 27.84 -8.14 2.31
CA GLY A 22 27.08 -6.94 2.63
C GLY A 22 25.70 -7.21 3.20
N ALA A 23 24.88 -6.16 3.34
CA ALA A 23 23.50 -6.20 3.75
C ALA A 23 22.57 -6.30 2.53
N ASN A 24 21.34 -6.78 2.72
CA ASN A 24 20.33 -6.87 1.66
C ASN A 24 19.59 -5.53 1.46
N VAL A 25 20.35 -4.46 1.21
CA VAL A 25 19.84 -3.11 0.96
C VAL A 25 20.32 -2.67 -0.42
N LEU A 26 19.44 -2.03 -1.19
CA LEU A 26 19.83 -1.35 -2.42
C LEU A 26 20.48 -0.02 -2.05
N THR A 27 21.68 0.23 -2.58
CA THR A 27 22.40 1.47 -2.33
C THR A 27 21.76 2.60 -3.13
N PRO A 28 21.21 3.65 -2.49
CA PRO A 28 20.67 4.79 -3.23
C PRO A 28 21.80 5.42 -4.07
N PRO A 29 21.48 5.98 -5.25
CA PRO A 29 22.48 6.69 -6.06
C PRO A 29 23.14 7.79 -5.24
N GLU A 30 24.45 7.99 -5.44
CA GLU A 30 25.19 9.04 -4.75
C GLU A 30 24.55 10.39 -5.08
N LYS A 31 24.05 11.07 -4.04
CA LYS A 31 23.49 12.42 -4.21
C LYS A 31 24.62 13.40 -4.52
N ASP A 32 24.38 14.27 -5.48
CA ASP A 32 25.30 15.36 -5.77
C ASP A 32 25.56 16.21 -4.50
N PRO A 33 26.77 16.74 -4.33
CA PRO A 33 27.10 17.58 -3.17
C PRO A 33 26.16 18.80 -3.10
N LEU A 34 25.80 19.22 -1.90
CA LEU A 34 24.78 20.28 -1.66
C LEU A 34 25.02 21.56 -2.44
N TRP A 35 26.30 21.94 -2.62
CA TRP A 35 26.64 23.16 -3.41
C TRP A 35 26.30 23.00 -4.89
N LYS A 36 26.40 21.78 -5.45
CA LYS A 36 26.05 21.50 -6.85
C LYS A 36 24.54 21.52 -7.02
N GLN A 37 23.79 20.86 -6.14
CA GLN A 37 22.33 20.90 -6.10
C GLN A 37 21.80 22.34 -5.98
N PHE A 38 22.44 23.17 -5.14
CA PHE A 38 22.11 24.59 -5.02
C PHE A 38 22.37 25.35 -6.33
N LEU A 39 23.51 25.11 -7.01
CA LEU A 39 23.84 25.76 -8.28
C LEU A 39 22.88 25.32 -9.41
N GLU A 40 22.40 24.09 -9.38
CA GLU A 40 21.42 23.62 -10.38
C GLU A 40 20.13 24.43 -10.35
N LYS A 41 19.74 24.98 -9.20
CA LYS A 41 18.55 25.87 -9.10
C LYS A 41 18.71 27.16 -9.91
N PHE A 42 19.92 27.62 -10.16
CA PHE A 42 20.17 28.74 -11.04
C PHE A 42 20.00 28.40 -12.55
N GLY A 43 19.81 27.12 -12.85
CA GLY A 43 19.43 26.66 -14.20
C GLY A 43 17.95 26.84 -14.54
N ASP A 44 17.13 27.26 -13.59
CA ASP A 44 15.71 27.56 -13.83
C ASP A 44 15.56 28.70 -14.86
N PRO A 45 14.73 28.55 -15.92
CA PRO A 45 14.56 29.55 -16.97
C PRO A 45 14.16 30.93 -16.43
N LEU A 46 13.34 31.00 -15.39
CA LEU A 46 12.88 32.25 -14.82
C LEU A 46 14.02 32.95 -14.05
N ILE A 47 14.82 32.17 -13.30
CA ILE A 47 15.98 32.68 -12.57
C ILE A 47 17.04 33.19 -13.59
N ILE A 48 17.24 32.46 -14.70
CA ILE A 48 18.15 32.92 -15.78
C ILE A 48 17.69 34.27 -16.36
N ILE A 49 16.40 34.43 -16.62
CA ILE A 49 15.82 35.68 -17.11
C ILE A 49 16.08 36.82 -16.10
N LEU A 50 15.87 36.55 -14.82
CA LEU A 50 16.14 37.52 -13.74
C LEU A 50 17.62 37.87 -13.62
N MET A 51 18.52 36.91 -13.77
CA MET A 51 19.96 37.14 -13.75
C MET A 51 20.37 38.02 -14.93
N ILE A 52 19.83 37.76 -16.15
CA ILE A 52 20.09 38.62 -17.34
C ILE A 52 19.58 40.02 -17.08
N ALA A 53 18.37 40.17 -16.55
CA ALA A 53 17.78 41.43 -16.19
C ALA A 53 18.63 42.19 -15.16
N GLY A 54 19.09 41.49 -14.12
CA GLY A 54 19.99 42.06 -13.11
C GLY A 54 21.33 42.55 -13.68
N VAL A 55 21.94 41.80 -14.60
CA VAL A 55 23.17 42.20 -15.28
C VAL A 55 22.93 43.43 -16.17
N LEU A 56 21.82 43.44 -16.89
CA LEU A 56 21.42 44.63 -17.71
C LEU A 56 21.17 45.87 -16.81
N SER A 57 20.49 45.66 -15.65
CA SER A 57 20.28 46.73 -14.66
C SER A 57 21.60 47.30 -14.14
N ILE A 58 22.60 46.46 -13.83
CA ILE A 58 23.93 46.94 -13.48
C ILE A 58 24.53 47.80 -14.60
N GLY A 59 24.41 47.35 -15.85
CA GLY A 59 24.90 48.10 -17.00
C GLY A 59 24.26 49.49 -17.11
N ILE A 60 22.93 49.57 -16.93
CA ILE A 60 22.18 50.84 -16.93
C ILE A 60 22.60 51.72 -15.77
N SER A 61 22.66 51.18 -14.55
CA SER A 61 23.08 51.90 -13.34
C SER A 61 24.50 52.45 -13.47
N CYS A 62 25.42 51.71 -14.11
CA CYS A 62 26.76 52.20 -14.42
C CYS A 62 26.70 53.37 -15.42
N TYR A 63 25.86 53.28 -16.45
CA TYR A 63 25.72 54.38 -17.42
C TYR A 63 25.10 55.61 -16.76
N GLU A 64 24.07 55.46 -15.93
CA GLU A 64 23.44 56.57 -15.20
C GLU A 64 24.37 57.21 -14.19
N TYR A 65 25.19 56.42 -13.50
CA TYR A 65 26.16 56.94 -12.52
C TYR A 65 27.31 57.65 -13.21
N TYR A 66 28.01 57.00 -14.16
CA TYR A 66 29.20 57.54 -14.80
C TYR A 66 28.94 58.47 -15.98
N GLY A 67 27.86 58.22 -16.74
CA GLY A 67 27.52 59.00 -17.96
C GLY A 67 26.60 60.17 -17.68
N LEU A 68 25.59 59.99 -16.79
CA LEU A 68 24.60 61.03 -16.48
C LEU A 68 24.86 61.74 -15.15
N GLY A 69 25.84 61.27 -14.35
CA GLY A 69 26.23 61.92 -13.08
C GLY A 69 25.16 61.77 -11.99
N GLN A 70 24.30 60.73 -12.05
CA GLN A 70 23.30 60.44 -11.01
C GLN A 70 23.97 59.92 -9.75
N GLY A 71 23.28 59.98 -8.59
CA GLY A 71 23.82 59.51 -7.31
C GLY A 71 23.91 57.97 -7.23
N GLY A 72 24.61 57.41 -6.23
CA GLY A 72 24.78 55.97 -6.03
C GLY A 72 23.49 55.19 -5.75
N GLU A 73 22.34 55.91 -5.63
CA GLU A 73 21.02 55.30 -5.43
C GLU A 73 20.56 54.39 -6.58
N VAL A 74 21.11 54.62 -7.80
CA VAL A 74 20.81 53.83 -9.02
C VAL A 74 21.22 52.34 -8.86
N PHE A 75 22.14 52.01 -7.91
CA PHE A 75 22.56 50.63 -7.67
C PHE A 75 21.62 49.86 -6.72
N PHE A 76 20.62 50.52 -6.09
CA PHE A 76 19.67 49.82 -5.23
C PHE A 76 18.77 48.85 -6.02
N GLU A 77 18.39 49.20 -7.24
CA GLU A 77 17.54 48.36 -8.08
C GLU A 77 18.23 47.02 -8.45
N PRO A 78 19.43 46.98 -9.06
CA PRO A 78 20.09 45.71 -9.34
C PRO A 78 20.45 44.95 -8.08
N ALA A 79 20.83 45.60 -6.97
CA ALA A 79 21.06 44.93 -5.69
C ALA A 79 19.79 44.24 -5.19
N GLY A 80 18.63 44.90 -5.31
CA GLY A 80 17.34 44.30 -4.96
C GLY A 80 17.02 43.03 -5.76
N ILE A 81 17.31 43.06 -7.06
CA ILE A 81 17.09 41.89 -7.95
C ILE A 81 17.96 40.70 -7.51
N PHE A 82 19.25 40.91 -7.26
CA PHE A 82 20.14 39.80 -6.81
C PHE A 82 19.77 39.30 -5.44
N VAL A 83 19.34 40.16 -4.51
CA VAL A 83 18.82 39.73 -3.20
C VAL A 83 17.56 38.89 -3.36
N ALA A 84 16.64 39.28 -4.22
CA ALA A 84 15.42 38.55 -4.51
C ALA A 84 15.72 37.15 -5.10
N ILE A 85 16.65 37.05 -6.03
CA ILE A 85 17.11 35.79 -6.62
C ILE A 85 17.66 34.88 -5.51
N LEU A 86 18.57 35.36 -4.67
CA LEU A 86 19.18 34.58 -3.61
C LEU A 86 18.14 34.10 -2.58
N LEU A 87 17.17 34.94 -2.22
CA LEU A 87 16.12 34.57 -1.28
C LEU A 87 15.18 33.53 -1.87
N ALA A 88 14.73 33.72 -3.13
CA ALA A 88 13.84 32.76 -3.79
C ALA A 88 14.51 31.40 -3.95
N THR A 89 15.71 31.37 -4.54
CA THR A 89 16.50 30.15 -4.76
C THR A 89 16.88 29.48 -3.44
N GLY A 90 17.29 30.25 -2.43
CA GLY A 90 17.67 29.75 -1.12
C GLY A 90 16.49 29.12 -0.36
N LEU A 91 15.31 29.74 -0.45
CA LEU A 91 14.12 29.23 0.20
C LEU A 91 13.62 27.93 -0.49
N ALA A 92 13.59 27.91 -1.81
CA ALA A 92 13.24 26.71 -2.58
C ALA A 92 14.18 25.54 -2.25
N PHE A 93 15.50 25.77 -2.25
CA PHE A 93 16.50 24.78 -1.88
C PHE A 93 16.35 24.29 -0.42
N TYR A 94 16.05 25.19 0.50
CA TYR A 94 15.79 24.82 1.90
C TYR A 94 14.60 23.89 2.03
N PHE A 95 13.47 24.16 1.35
CA PHE A 95 12.30 23.31 1.39
C PHE A 95 12.55 21.93 0.78
N GLU A 96 13.28 21.87 -0.32
CA GLU A 96 13.67 20.59 -0.93
C GLU A 96 14.53 19.74 0.00
N LEU A 97 15.53 20.33 0.66
CA LEU A 97 16.35 19.62 1.65
C LEU A 97 15.52 19.08 2.84
N GLN A 98 14.51 19.82 3.27
CA GLN A 98 13.64 19.37 4.35
C GLN A 98 12.74 18.22 3.88
N ALA A 99 12.16 18.31 2.68
CA ALA A 99 11.37 17.24 2.10
C ALA A 99 12.20 15.94 1.94
N ASP A 100 13.41 16.02 1.41
CA ASP A 100 14.34 14.90 1.27
C ASP A 100 14.64 14.18 2.58
N LYS A 101 14.83 14.94 3.67
CA LYS A 101 15.07 14.36 4.99
C LYS A 101 13.84 13.56 5.49
N GLU A 102 12.64 14.10 5.31
CA GLU A 102 11.41 13.41 5.73
C GLU A 102 11.18 12.13 4.92
N PHE A 103 11.41 12.16 3.60
CA PHE A 103 11.33 10.96 2.74
C PHE A 103 12.36 9.89 3.11
N THR A 104 13.57 10.28 3.47
CA THR A 104 14.60 9.31 3.90
C THR A 104 14.18 8.54 5.15
N ILE A 105 13.54 9.21 6.11
CA ILE A 105 13.01 8.57 7.32
C ILE A 105 11.89 7.56 6.98
N LEU A 106 10.99 7.91 6.06
CA LEU A 106 9.88 7.05 5.63
C LEU A 106 10.36 5.81 4.88
N ASN A 107 11.37 5.95 4.02
CA ASN A 107 11.93 4.83 3.26
C ASN A 107 12.62 3.79 4.16
N GLN A 108 13.26 4.21 5.27
CA GLN A 108 13.85 3.29 6.22
C GLN A 108 12.86 2.33 6.87
N VAL A 109 11.60 2.72 7.03
CA VAL A 109 10.55 1.87 7.61
C VAL A 109 10.13 0.76 6.64
N ASN A 110 10.16 0.99 5.33
CA ASN A 110 9.82 -0.02 4.31
C ASN A 110 10.85 -1.17 4.26
N ASP A 111 12.12 -0.92 4.59
CA ASP A 111 13.17 -1.95 4.57
C ASP A 111 13.09 -2.92 5.77
N ASP A 112 12.22 -2.67 6.74
CA ASP A 112 12.04 -3.49 7.94
C ASP A 112 10.95 -4.57 7.79
N GLU A 113 10.41 -4.83 6.58
CA GLU A 113 9.44 -5.91 6.36
C GLU A 113 10.00 -7.27 6.82
N PRO A 114 9.23 -8.05 7.62
CA PRO A 114 9.68 -9.32 8.14
C PRO A 114 9.72 -10.40 7.05
N VAL A 115 10.76 -11.23 7.08
CA VAL A 115 10.95 -12.38 6.19
C VAL A 115 11.21 -13.62 7.04
N GLU A 116 10.59 -14.75 6.70
CA GLU A 116 10.78 -16.01 7.40
C GLU A 116 12.02 -16.74 6.87
N VAL A 117 12.94 -17.02 7.79
CA VAL A 117 14.18 -17.73 7.48
C VAL A 117 14.42 -18.89 8.44
N ILE A 118 15.15 -19.91 7.98
CA ILE A 118 15.60 -21.01 8.83
C ILE A 118 17.03 -20.70 9.28
N ARG A 119 17.23 -20.47 10.58
CA ARG A 119 18.53 -20.30 11.23
C ARG A 119 18.62 -21.16 12.48
N ASN A 120 19.77 -21.72 12.77
CA ASN A 120 20.00 -22.61 13.93
C ASN A 120 18.97 -23.77 14.01
N GLY A 121 18.42 -24.20 12.88
CA GLY A 121 17.41 -25.26 12.81
C GLY A 121 15.98 -24.83 13.19
N ASN A 122 15.73 -23.54 13.41
CA ASN A 122 14.43 -22.98 13.74
C ASN A 122 14.00 -21.96 12.68
N VAL A 123 12.70 -21.87 12.46
CA VAL A 123 12.11 -20.78 11.66
C VAL A 123 12.11 -19.52 12.51
N THR A 124 12.62 -18.44 11.97
CA THR A 124 12.73 -17.14 12.65
C THR A 124 12.35 -16.04 11.69
N GLN A 125 11.59 -15.05 12.14
CA GLN A 125 11.32 -13.85 11.37
C GLN A 125 12.43 -12.82 11.57
N ILE A 126 12.96 -12.30 10.46
CA ILE A 126 13.99 -11.26 10.47
C ILE A 126 13.60 -10.13 9.51
N PRO A 127 14.05 -8.88 9.74
CA PRO A 127 13.89 -7.81 8.74
C PRO A 127 14.52 -8.18 7.40
N ARG A 128 13.88 -7.81 6.29
CA ARG A 128 14.37 -8.07 4.91
C ARG A 128 15.83 -7.65 4.72
N LYS A 129 16.21 -6.49 5.27
CA LYS A 129 17.60 -5.98 5.23
C LYS A 129 18.62 -6.88 5.90
N ASP A 130 18.19 -7.76 6.81
CA ASP A 130 19.04 -8.65 7.59
C ASP A 130 19.23 -10.04 6.96
N VAL A 131 18.62 -10.29 5.81
CA VAL A 131 18.85 -11.49 4.98
C VAL A 131 20.28 -11.47 4.46
N VAL A 132 21.00 -12.60 4.54
CA VAL A 132 22.38 -12.75 4.08
C VAL A 132 22.54 -13.92 3.11
N VAL A 133 23.61 -13.90 2.33
CA VAL A 133 23.94 -15.00 1.42
C VAL A 133 24.12 -16.30 2.21
N GLY A 134 23.42 -17.36 1.78
CA GLY A 134 23.40 -18.66 2.42
C GLY A 134 22.21 -18.89 3.36
N ASP A 135 21.41 -17.88 3.69
CA ASP A 135 20.15 -18.07 4.43
C ASP A 135 19.20 -18.97 3.63
N ILE A 136 18.35 -19.68 4.35
CA ILE A 136 17.24 -20.44 3.76
C ILE A 136 15.97 -19.67 4.08
N VAL A 137 15.32 -19.16 3.04
CA VAL A 137 14.09 -18.37 3.13
C VAL A 137 12.91 -19.25 2.77
N ILE A 138 11.82 -19.11 3.52
CA ILE A 138 10.55 -19.77 3.26
C ILE A 138 9.72 -18.85 2.35
N LEU A 139 9.05 -19.43 1.38
CA LEU A 139 8.17 -18.74 0.43
C LEU A 139 6.74 -19.19 0.62
N SER A 140 5.85 -18.22 0.78
CA SER A 140 4.40 -18.43 0.87
C SER A 140 3.66 -17.59 -0.18
N THR A 141 2.47 -18.03 -0.57
CA THR A 141 1.64 -17.30 -1.54
C THR A 141 1.38 -15.86 -1.10
N GLY A 142 1.60 -14.92 -2.00
CA GLY A 142 1.40 -13.48 -1.79
C GLY A 142 2.63 -12.74 -1.26
N GLU A 143 3.76 -13.43 -1.02
CA GLU A 143 5.00 -12.82 -0.56
C GLU A 143 5.88 -12.36 -1.73
N GLU A 144 6.63 -11.30 -1.48
CA GLU A 144 7.69 -10.82 -2.36
C GLU A 144 9.02 -11.49 -2.00
N ILE A 145 9.76 -11.93 -3.01
CA ILE A 145 11.05 -12.61 -2.85
C ILE A 145 12.11 -11.59 -2.41
N ALA A 146 12.68 -11.83 -1.23
CA ALA A 146 13.56 -10.90 -0.53
C ALA A 146 14.97 -10.78 -1.15
N ALA A 147 15.45 -11.82 -1.83
CA ALA A 147 16.80 -11.91 -2.38
C ALA A 147 16.85 -12.92 -3.53
N ASP A 148 17.88 -12.87 -4.38
CA ASP A 148 18.06 -13.89 -5.42
C ASP A 148 18.56 -15.18 -4.80
N GLY A 149 18.02 -16.32 -5.27
CA GLY A 149 18.41 -17.60 -4.73
C GLY A 149 18.05 -18.81 -5.58
N GLU A 150 18.48 -19.97 -5.10
CA GLU A 150 18.21 -21.27 -5.69
C GLU A 150 17.21 -22.04 -4.84
N LEU A 151 16.17 -22.57 -5.48
CA LEU A 151 15.12 -23.35 -4.83
C LEU A 151 15.68 -24.65 -4.26
N LEU A 152 15.35 -24.93 -3.02
CA LEU A 152 15.59 -26.21 -2.33
C LEU A 152 14.35 -27.08 -2.35
N GLU A 153 13.17 -26.46 -2.31
CA GLU A 153 11.87 -27.09 -2.36
C GLU A 153 10.87 -26.19 -3.07
N ALA A 154 10.02 -26.76 -3.90
CA ALA A 154 8.94 -26.05 -4.61
C ALA A 154 7.73 -26.99 -4.73
N VAL A 155 6.56 -26.52 -4.28
CA VAL A 155 5.29 -27.24 -4.36
C VAL A 155 4.28 -26.35 -5.08
N GLN A 156 3.97 -26.69 -6.33
CA GLN A 156 3.08 -25.91 -7.21
C GLN A 156 3.42 -24.41 -7.22
N LEU A 157 4.73 -24.11 -7.20
CA LEU A 157 5.22 -22.75 -7.07
C LEU A 157 5.12 -22.01 -8.39
N HIS A 158 4.33 -20.93 -8.41
CA HIS A 158 4.19 -20.01 -9.54
C HIS A 158 4.60 -18.61 -9.10
N ILE A 159 5.49 -17.98 -9.86
CA ILE A 159 6.07 -16.68 -9.52
C ILE A 159 5.79 -15.70 -10.65
N ASP A 160 5.34 -14.50 -10.31
CA ASP A 160 5.22 -13.37 -11.21
C ASP A 160 6.58 -12.68 -11.35
N GLU A 161 7.22 -12.86 -12.49
CA GLU A 161 8.51 -12.24 -12.83
C GLU A 161 8.34 -11.02 -13.77
N SER A 162 7.12 -10.54 -13.98
CA SER A 162 6.82 -9.45 -14.91
C SER A 162 7.60 -8.16 -14.62
N THR A 163 7.93 -7.91 -13.37
CA THR A 163 8.74 -6.76 -12.94
C THR A 163 10.16 -6.77 -13.49
N LEU A 164 10.71 -7.93 -13.79
CA LEU A 164 12.07 -8.11 -14.32
C LEU A 164 12.11 -8.53 -15.79
N THR A 165 11.16 -9.35 -16.23
CA THR A 165 11.18 -9.96 -17.56
C THR A 165 10.10 -9.42 -18.49
N GLY A 166 9.05 -8.80 -17.95
CA GLY A 166 7.83 -8.46 -18.67
C GLY A 166 6.93 -9.68 -18.97
N GLU A 167 7.33 -10.89 -18.59
CA GLU A 167 6.55 -12.12 -18.77
C GLU A 167 5.68 -12.38 -17.53
N PRO A 168 4.38 -12.71 -17.72
CA PRO A 168 3.53 -13.06 -16.59
C PRO A 168 3.89 -14.44 -16.05
N VAL A 169 3.53 -14.69 -14.84
CA VAL A 169 3.61 -15.92 -14.04
C VAL A 169 4.34 -17.12 -14.63
N CYS A 170 5.51 -17.43 -14.07
CA CYS A 170 6.34 -18.58 -14.43
C CYS A 170 6.22 -19.70 -13.38
N GLY A 171 6.07 -20.95 -13.82
CA GLY A 171 6.16 -22.12 -12.95
C GLY A 171 7.61 -22.40 -12.55
N LYS A 172 7.86 -22.62 -11.26
CA LYS A 172 9.18 -22.95 -10.70
C LYS A 172 9.23 -24.37 -10.16
N SER A 173 10.34 -25.06 -10.37
CA SER A 173 10.53 -26.44 -9.95
C SER A 173 11.98 -26.70 -9.57
N VAL A 174 12.18 -27.66 -8.66
CA VAL A 174 13.50 -28.20 -8.31
C VAL A 174 13.83 -29.47 -9.11
N ASN A 175 12.87 -30.02 -9.85
CA ASN A 175 13.04 -31.22 -10.64
C ASN A 175 13.54 -30.84 -12.06
N GLU A 176 14.72 -31.31 -12.44
CA GLU A 176 15.35 -31.02 -13.73
C GLU A 176 14.48 -31.43 -14.94
N ALA A 177 13.57 -32.40 -14.77
CA ALA A 177 12.66 -32.82 -15.84
C ALA A 177 11.62 -31.76 -16.22
N ASP A 178 11.32 -30.86 -15.29
CA ASP A 178 10.32 -29.79 -15.43
C ASP A 178 10.94 -28.43 -15.82
N PHE A 179 12.27 -28.40 -16.08
CA PHE A 179 12.95 -27.14 -16.39
C PHE A 179 12.59 -26.64 -17.78
N ASP A 180 12.10 -25.41 -17.86
CA ASP A 180 11.88 -24.70 -19.10
C ASP A 180 13.22 -24.14 -19.63
N LYS A 181 13.66 -24.65 -20.78
CA LYS A 181 14.89 -24.23 -21.45
C LYS A 181 14.81 -22.86 -22.10
N ASN A 182 13.60 -22.33 -22.27
CA ASN A 182 13.34 -21.04 -22.90
C ASN A 182 13.03 -19.93 -21.83
N ALA A 183 12.97 -20.30 -20.55
CA ALA A 183 12.74 -19.33 -19.49
C ALA A 183 13.88 -18.31 -19.41
N THR A 184 13.56 -17.04 -19.19
CA THR A 184 14.54 -15.95 -19.05
C THR A 184 15.48 -16.18 -17.86
N TYR A 185 14.93 -16.67 -16.74
CA TYR A 185 15.69 -17.12 -15.59
C TYR A 185 15.53 -18.62 -15.35
N PRO A 186 16.54 -19.30 -14.82
CA PRO A 186 16.46 -20.75 -14.58
C PRO A 186 15.23 -21.12 -13.74
N THR A 187 14.57 -22.22 -14.09
CA THR A 187 13.33 -22.68 -13.44
C THR A 187 13.52 -22.98 -11.94
N ASN A 188 14.75 -23.31 -11.52
CA ASN A 188 15.11 -23.54 -10.12
C ASN A 188 15.65 -22.30 -9.39
N HIS A 189 15.57 -21.11 -10.00
CA HIS A 189 16.00 -19.86 -9.37
C HIS A 189 14.82 -18.94 -9.13
N VAL A 190 14.94 -18.11 -8.09
CA VAL A 190 14.00 -17.06 -7.72
C VAL A 190 14.75 -15.74 -7.62
N MET A 191 14.11 -14.65 -8.03
CA MET A 191 14.71 -13.33 -8.15
C MET A 191 14.07 -12.34 -7.17
N LYS A 192 14.90 -11.49 -6.58
CA LYS A 192 14.43 -10.40 -5.69
C LYS A 192 13.42 -9.51 -6.40
N GLY A 193 12.36 -9.11 -5.67
CA GLY A 193 11.32 -8.21 -6.18
C GLY A 193 10.26 -8.87 -7.06
N THR A 194 10.33 -10.20 -7.26
CA THR A 194 9.27 -11.00 -7.88
C THR A 194 8.32 -11.54 -6.82
N LYS A 195 7.12 -11.98 -7.21
CA LYS A 195 6.03 -12.32 -6.28
C LYS A 195 5.56 -13.74 -6.43
N VAL A 196 5.31 -14.40 -5.28
CA VAL A 196 4.72 -15.74 -5.24
C VAL A 196 3.21 -15.62 -5.47
N MET A 197 2.72 -16.09 -6.61
CA MET A 197 1.28 -16.05 -6.94
C MET A 197 0.54 -17.28 -6.44
N GLU A 198 1.18 -18.45 -6.46
CA GLU A 198 0.59 -19.72 -6.03
C GLU A 198 1.67 -20.66 -5.51
N GLY A 199 1.29 -21.52 -4.55
CA GLY A 199 2.16 -22.54 -4.01
C GLY A 199 3.05 -22.04 -2.87
N HIS A 200 4.02 -22.86 -2.51
CA HIS A 200 5.01 -22.57 -1.46
C HIS A 200 6.34 -23.25 -1.76
N GLY A 201 7.40 -22.80 -1.10
CA GLY A 201 8.72 -23.39 -1.29
C GLY A 201 9.77 -22.88 -0.32
N MET A 202 11.00 -23.30 -0.51
CA MET A 202 12.17 -22.80 0.20
C MET A 202 13.31 -22.57 -0.77
N PHE A 203 14.07 -21.50 -0.56
CA PHE A 203 15.26 -21.24 -1.38
C PHE A 203 16.46 -20.85 -0.53
N ARG A 204 17.65 -21.11 -1.07
CA ARG A 204 18.92 -20.64 -0.49
C ARG A 204 19.34 -19.35 -1.17
N VAL A 205 19.61 -18.31 -0.40
CA VAL A 205 20.06 -17.01 -0.88
C VAL A 205 21.44 -17.10 -1.52
N LEU A 206 21.56 -16.64 -2.75
CA LEU A 206 22.81 -16.56 -3.54
C LEU A 206 23.34 -15.14 -3.62
N SER A 207 22.48 -14.14 -3.78
CA SER A 207 22.84 -12.74 -3.91
C SER A 207 21.94 -11.83 -3.08
N VAL A 208 22.48 -10.73 -2.54
CA VAL A 208 21.77 -9.73 -1.73
C VAL A 208 22.12 -8.31 -2.19
N GLY A 209 21.22 -7.36 -1.93
CA GLY A 209 21.41 -5.93 -2.21
C GLY A 209 21.66 -5.64 -3.69
N ASP A 210 22.63 -4.79 -3.99
CA ASP A 210 22.97 -4.34 -5.36
C ASP A 210 23.42 -5.47 -6.30
N LYS A 211 23.81 -6.62 -5.75
CA LYS A 211 24.23 -7.79 -6.53
C LYS A 211 23.10 -8.66 -7.03
N THR A 212 21.86 -8.39 -6.63
CA THR A 212 20.67 -9.05 -7.15
C THR A 212 20.34 -8.56 -8.55
N GLU A 213 19.53 -9.32 -9.31
CA GLU A 213 19.09 -8.88 -10.65
C GLU A 213 18.30 -7.57 -10.56
N GLN A 214 17.42 -7.43 -9.56
CA GLN A 214 16.73 -6.17 -9.28
C GLN A 214 17.72 -5.03 -8.97
N GLY A 215 18.78 -5.29 -8.19
CA GLY A 215 19.81 -4.31 -7.88
C GLY A 215 20.54 -3.80 -9.11
N LYS A 216 20.89 -4.68 -10.05
CA LYS A 216 21.52 -4.32 -11.33
C LYS A 216 20.59 -3.47 -12.22
N VAL A 217 19.29 -3.78 -12.23
CA VAL A 217 18.27 -2.97 -12.95
C VAL A 217 18.13 -1.61 -12.28
N PHE A 218 18.10 -1.56 -10.95
CA PHE A 218 17.99 -0.31 -10.19
C PHE A 218 19.20 0.61 -10.40
N GLU A 219 20.42 0.07 -10.46
CA GLU A 219 21.63 0.82 -10.78
C GLU A 219 21.60 1.37 -12.23
N ALA A 220 21.03 0.60 -13.18
CA ALA A 220 20.93 0.98 -14.59
C ALA A 220 19.75 1.94 -14.86
N ALA A 221 18.69 1.88 -14.08
CA ALA A 221 17.50 2.71 -14.20
C ALA A 221 17.61 3.92 -13.27
N GLN A 222 17.95 5.08 -13.80
CA GLN A 222 17.65 6.35 -13.12
C GLN A 222 16.12 6.50 -13.08
N ILE A 223 15.51 6.05 -11.99
CA ILE A 223 14.06 6.17 -11.81
C ILE A 223 13.74 7.63 -11.55
N ASP A 224 13.01 8.21 -12.48
CA ASP A 224 12.41 9.52 -12.34
C ASP A 224 11.19 9.39 -11.38
N ASP A 225 11.39 9.71 -10.11
CA ASP A 225 10.39 9.64 -9.04
C ASP A 225 9.30 10.73 -9.15
N SER A 226 9.17 11.39 -10.30
CA SER A 226 8.25 12.51 -10.51
C SER A 226 6.83 12.09 -10.87
N VAL A 227 6.21 11.19 -10.13
CA VAL A 227 4.76 11.01 -10.24
C VAL A 227 4.08 12.22 -9.58
N LYS A 228 3.57 13.14 -10.42
CA LYS A 228 2.85 14.34 -9.95
C LYS A 228 1.59 13.93 -9.20
N THR A 229 1.36 14.54 -8.05
CA THR A 229 0.10 14.37 -7.32
C THR A 229 -1.02 15.18 -8.00
N PRO A 230 -2.31 14.82 -7.82
CA PRO A 230 -3.44 15.62 -8.33
C PRO A 230 -3.39 17.08 -7.88
N LEU A 231 -2.94 17.34 -6.66
CA LEU A 231 -2.72 18.70 -6.15
C LEU A 231 -1.60 19.41 -6.92
N ASN A 232 -0.49 18.73 -7.21
CA ASN A 232 0.59 19.31 -8.01
C ASN A 232 0.12 19.66 -9.42
N GLU A 233 -0.72 18.82 -10.05
CA GLU A 233 -1.31 19.16 -11.36
C GLU A 233 -2.21 20.40 -11.31
N GLN A 234 -3.03 20.54 -10.25
CA GLN A 234 -3.86 21.72 -10.06
C GLN A 234 -3.01 22.97 -9.79
N LEU A 235 -1.93 22.84 -9.01
CA LEU A 235 -0.99 23.93 -8.74
C LEU A 235 -0.21 24.33 -9.98
N ASP A 236 0.22 23.38 -10.81
CA ASP A 236 0.84 23.64 -12.11
C ASP A 236 -0.13 24.40 -13.02
N GLY A 237 -1.41 24.00 -13.05
CA GLY A 237 -2.46 24.71 -13.78
C GLY A 237 -2.67 26.15 -13.31
N LEU A 238 -2.61 26.38 -11.99
CA LEU A 238 -2.68 27.73 -11.41
C LEU A 238 -1.43 28.55 -11.74
N ALA A 239 -0.25 27.95 -11.66
CA ALA A 239 1.02 28.59 -12.02
C ALA A 239 1.03 28.98 -13.51
N ASP A 240 0.54 28.11 -14.39
CA ASP A 240 0.39 28.40 -15.81
C ASP A 240 -0.58 29.55 -16.08
N LEU A 241 -1.75 29.58 -15.41
CA LEU A 241 -2.70 30.68 -15.50
C LEU A 241 -2.08 32.02 -15.05
N THR A 242 -1.41 32.02 -13.89
CA THR A 242 -0.76 33.24 -13.36
C THR A 242 0.37 33.70 -14.25
N THR A 243 1.13 32.80 -14.86
CA THR A 243 2.19 33.08 -15.83
C THR A 243 1.62 33.71 -17.10
N LYS A 244 0.55 33.14 -17.66
CA LYS A 244 -0.15 33.71 -18.85
C LYS A 244 -0.69 35.12 -18.58
N LEU A 245 -1.30 35.35 -17.41
CA LEU A 245 -1.75 36.65 -16.97
C LEU A 245 -0.59 37.66 -16.84
N SER A 246 0.53 37.22 -16.27
CA SER A 246 1.72 38.06 -16.10
C SER A 246 2.31 38.52 -17.43
N TYR A 247 2.35 37.65 -18.44
CA TYR A 247 2.76 38.04 -19.79
C TYR A 247 1.80 39.06 -20.39
N ALA A 248 0.48 38.90 -20.19
CA ALA A 248 -0.49 39.88 -20.67
C ALA A 248 -0.31 41.26 -20.00
N PHE A 249 -0.10 41.30 -18.69
CA PHE A 249 0.17 42.54 -17.96
C PHE A 249 1.53 43.14 -18.32
N ALA A 250 2.57 42.34 -18.54
CA ALA A 250 3.87 42.82 -19.01
C ALA A 250 3.75 43.51 -20.39
N ALA A 251 3.01 42.88 -21.32
CA ALA A 251 2.72 43.48 -22.62
C ALA A 251 1.96 44.81 -22.48
N PHE A 252 0.95 44.85 -21.62
CA PHE A 252 0.18 46.04 -21.34
C PHE A 252 1.05 47.19 -20.76
N ILE A 253 1.97 46.88 -19.85
CA ILE A 253 2.91 47.84 -19.26
C ILE A 253 3.87 48.37 -20.30
N ILE A 254 4.47 47.48 -21.14
CA ILE A 254 5.38 47.91 -22.22
C ILE A 254 4.67 48.85 -23.15
N VAL A 255 3.49 48.47 -23.66
CA VAL A 255 2.69 49.27 -24.57
C VAL A 255 2.28 50.59 -23.91
N GLY A 256 1.76 50.56 -22.69
CA GLY A 256 1.31 51.74 -21.94
C GLY A 256 2.44 52.77 -21.73
N ARG A 257 3.63 52.26 -21.31
CA ARG A 257 4.80 53.16 -21.11
C ARG A 257 5.33 53.73 -22.39
N LEU A 258 5.33 52.98 -23.50
CA LEU A 258 5.71 53.48 -24.80
C LEU A 258 4.72 54.55 -25.28
N ILE A 259 3.40 54.38 -25.09
CA ILE A 259 2.37 55.37 -25.40
C ILE A 259 2.61 56.65 -24.62
N VAL A 260 2.90 56.55 -23.32
CA VAL A 260 3.17 57.75 -22.49
C VAL A 260 4.44 58.47 -22.92
N TYR A 261 5.50 57.71 -23.24
CA TYR A 261 6.77 58.31 -23.66
C TYR A 261 6.71 59.06 -24.99
N PHE A 262 5.98 58.50 -25.95
CA PHE A 262 5.86 59.10 -27.32
C PHE A 262 4.64 59.96 -27.48
N ASP A 263 3.90 60.29 -26.42
CA ASP A 263 2.74 61.19 -26.43
C ASP A 263 1.72 60.87 -27.55
N TRP A 264 1.33 59.62 -27.69
CA TRP A 264 0.37 59.14 -28.71
C TRP A 264 0.82 59.28 -30.15
N ALA A 265 2.11 59.52 -30.43
CA ALA A 265 2.64 59.65 -31.80
C ALA A 265 2.37 58.36 -32.63
N PRO A 266 2.23 58.43 -33.97
CA PRO A 266 2.00 57.23 -34.80
C PRO A 266 3.01 56.12 -34.64
N ILE A 267 4.23 56.41 -34.22
CA ILE A 267 5.29 55.48 -33.92
C ILE A 267 4.90 54.46 -32.83
N VAL A 268 4.03 54.84 -31.89
CA VAL A 268 3.56 53.99 -30.83
C VAL A 268 2.82 52.79 -31.39
N TRP A 269 1.98 52.98 -32.37
CA TRP A 269 1.22 51.89 -32.98
C TRP A 269 2.11 50.90 -33.74
N THR A 270 3.21 51.36 -34.31
CA THR A 270 4.18 50.51 -35.01
C THR A 270 4.99 49.65 -34.02
N LEU A 271 5.13 50.06 -32.77
CA LEU A 271 5.78 49.28 -31.68
C LEU A 271 4.79 48.45 -30.89
N ALA A 272 3.59 49.00 -30.62
CA ALA A 272 2.57 48.33 -29.81
C ALA A 272 2.02 47.06 -30.49
N VAL A 273 1.76 47.11 -31.79
CA VAL A 273 1.20 45.98 -32.54
C VAL A 273 2.17 44.76 -32.56
N PRO A 274 3.47 44.91 -32.95
CA PRO A 274 4.42 43.80 -32.89
C PRO A 274 4.60 43.27 -31.48
N THR A 275 4.60 44.13 -30.46
CA THR A 275 4.68 43.73 -29.06
C THR A 275 3.49 42.85 -28.67
N ALA A 276 2.27 43.29 -28.97
CA ALA A 276 1.06 42.51 -28.68
C ALA A 276 1.05 41.17 -29.43
N ILE A 277 1.47 41.13 -30.69
CA ILE A 277 1.57 39.90 -31.50
C ILE A 277 2.60 38.96 -30.90
N PHE A 278 3.76 39.46 -30.48
CA PHE A 278 4.82 38.66 -29.88
C PHE A 278 4.34 37.99 -28.57
N PHE A 279 3.77 38.77 -27.65
CA PHE A 279 3.26 38.22 -26.39
C PHE A 279 2.09 37.29 -26.63
N TRP A 280 1.20 37.55 -27.59
CA TRP A 280 0.14 36.61 -27.95
C TRP A 280 0.69 35.29 -28.48
N MET A 281 1.74 35.32 -29.31
CA MET A 281 2.41 34.09 -29.78
C MET A 281 3.07 33.30 -28.62
N VAL A 282 3.74 33.99 -27.70
CA VAL A 282 4.37 33.37 -26.52
C VAL A 282 3.30 32.73 -25.66
N ILE A 283 2.21 33.42 -25.33
CA ILE A 283 1.10 32.92 -24.55
C ILE A 283 0.48 31.65 -25.19
N LYS A 284 0.26 31.69 -26.53
CA LYS A 284 -0.37 30.59 -27.27
C LYS A 284 0.51 29.34 -27.38
N LYS A 285 1.83 29.51 -27.44
CA LYS A 285 2.81 28.42 -27.61
C LYS A 285 3.57 28.08 -26.34
N PHE A 286 3.18 28.65 -25.22
CA PHE A 286 3.87 28.47 -23.94
C PHE A 286 4.02 27.01 -23.55
N ASP A 287 2.99 26.20 -23.81
CA ASP A 287 2.96 24.77 -23.47
C ASP A 287 3.85 23.92 -24.41
N ASP A 288 4.10 24.38 -25.64
CA ASP A 288 4.87 23.68 -26.68
C ASP A 288 6.37 24.06 -26.68
N TRP A 289 6.74 25.18 -26.08
CA TRP A 289 8.07 25.77 -26.16
C TRP A 289 8.87 25.52 -24.88
N GLY A 290 9.97 24.74 -24.96
CA GLY A 290 10.96 24.70 -23.89
C GLY A 290 11.77 26.00 -23.79
N TRP A 291 12.44 26.22 -22.65
CA TRP A 291 13.26 27.39 -22.35
C TRP A 291 14.32 27.70 -23.43
N LYS A 292 14.85 26.69 -24.13
CA LYS A 292 15.80 26.83 -25.25
C LYS A 292 15.24 27.58 -26.44
N GLN A 293 13.93 27.67 -26.55
CA GLN A 293 13.21 28.37 -27.61
C GLN A 293 12.65 29.71 -27.11
N ILE A 294 12.17 29.76 -25.88
CA ILE A 294 11.59 30.98 -25.28
C ILE A 294 12.67 32.06 -25.10
N LEU A 295 13.81 31.74 -24.52
CA LEU A 295 14.86 32.68 -24.20
C LEU A 295 15.44 33.39 -25.46
N PRO A 296 15.83 32.69 -26.55
CA PRO A 296 16.27 33.34 -27.77
C PRO A 296 15.17 34.20 -28.42
N SER A 297 13.90 33.79 -28.31
CA SER A 297 12.78 34.56 -28.87
C SER A 297 12.56 35.88 -28.13
N ILE A 298 12.67 35.87 -26.81
CA ILE A 298 12.63 37.06 -25.96
C ILE A 298 13.79 38.00 -26.31
N ILE A 299 15.02 37.51 -26.34
CA ILE A 299 16.20 38.31 -26.69
C ILE A 299 16.07 38.89 -28.11
N GLY A 300 15.65 38.05 -29.09
CA GLY A 300 15.41 38.49 -30.46
C GLY A 300 14.35 39.58 -30.54
N TYR A 301 13.24 39.44 -29.80
CA TYR A 301 12.19 40.46 -29.72
C TYR A 301 12.75 41.79 -29.17
N PHE A 302 13.56 41.76 -28.12
CA PHE A 302 14.16 42.99 -27.57
C PHE A 302 15.14 43.67 -28.51
N VAL A 303 15.97 42.91 -29.21
CA VAL A 303 16.87 43.45 -30.23
C VAL A 303 16.08 44.10 -31.34
N VAL A 304 14.99 43.48 -31.81
CA VAL A 304 14.11 44.05 -32.86
C VAL A 304 13.38 45.28 -32.34
N LEU A 305 12.81 45.24 -31.12
CA LEU A 305 12.13 46.37 -30.51
C LEU A 305 13.06 47.58 -30.39
N MET A 306 14.27 47.37 -29.89
CA MET A 306 15.27 48.39 -29.71
C MET A 306 15.73 48.99 -31.06
N GLY A 307 15.99 48.14 -32.06
CA GLY A 307 16.35 48.57 -33.42
C GLY A 307 15.24 49.38 -34.08
N MET A 308 13.98 48.94 -33.97
CA MET A 308 12.83 49.66 -34.47
C MET A 308 12.64 51.00 -33.76
N THR A 309 12.77 51.03 -32.44
CA THR A 309 12.67 52.26 -31.63
C THR A 309 13.72 53.28 -32.04
N MET A 310 14.98 52.86 -32.22
CA MET A 310 16.06 53.72 -32.70
C MET A 310 15.82 54.24 -34.11
N TYR A 311 15.39 53.34 -35.03
CA TYR A 311 15.09 53.77 -36.45
C TYR A 311 14.00 54.80 -36.51
N PHE A 312 12.89 54.58 -35.82
CA PHE A 312 11.76 55.50 -35.80
C PHE A 312 12.06 56.80 -35.05
N HIS A 313 12.84 56.75 -33.98
CA HIS A 313 13.32 57.89 -33.25
C HIS A 313 14.11 58.83 -34.20
N GLN A 314 15.06 58.28 -34.94
CA GLN A 314 15.90 59.03 -35.83
C GLN A 314 15.09 59.63 -37.01
N SER A 315 14.01 58.96 -37.44
CA SER A 315 13.18 59.36 -38.57
C SER A 315 12.04 60.36 -38.25
N LEU A 316 11.45 60.27 -37.03
CA LEU A 316 10.19 60.96 -36.68
C LEU A 316 10.30 61.93 -35.50
N ASN A 317 11.25 61.77 -34.61
CA ASN A 317 11.46 62.61 -33.41
C ASN A 317 12.93 62.77 -33.07
N PRO A 318 13.66 63.63 -33.91
CA PRO A 318 15.11 63.84 -33.73
C PRO A 318 15.44 64.66 -32.47
N ASP A 319 14.48 65.28 -31.83
CA ASP A 319 14.70 66.13 -30.64
C ASP A 319 14.81 65.32 -29.33
N ILE A 320 14.46 64.02 -29.33
CA ILE A 320 14.61 63.20 -28.17
C ILE A 320 16.04 62.61 -28.08
N GLU A 321 16.69 62.81 -26.98
CA GLU A 321 18.05 62.31 -26.77
C GLU A 321 18.08 60.80 -26.81
N THR A 322 18.88 60.20 -27.72
CA THR A 322 18.93 58.75 -27.98
C THR A 322 19.29 57.97 -26.71
N ALA A 323 20.14 58.54 -25.84
CA ALA A 323 20.53 57.93 -24.58
C ALA A 323 19.36 57.81 -23.59
N GLY A 324 18.52 58.85 -23.51
CA GLY A 324 17.31 58.85 -22.67
C GLY A 324 16.27 57.83 -23.16
N LEU A 325 16.11 57.65 -24.47
CA LEU A 325 15.23 56.65 -25.05
C LEU A 325 15.67 55.22 -24.72
N ILE A 326 16.98 54.94 -24.83
CA ILE A 326 17.54 53.65 -24.49
C ILE A 326 17.30 53.34 -23.00
N ALA A 327 17.64 54.29 -22.11
CA ALA A 327 17.44 54.13 -20.67
C ALA A 327 15.96 53.88 -20.33
N TYR A 328 15.02 54.62 -20.90
CA TYR A 328 13.59 54.44 -20.68
C TYR A 328 13.05 53.09 -21.15
N THR A 329 13.49 52.65 -22.36
CA THR A 329 13.08 51.36 -22.93
C THR A 329 13.59 50.21 -22.08
N MET A 330 14.86 50.28 -21.63
CA MET A 330 15.46 49.26 -20.77
C MET A 330 14.80 49.22 -19.39
N ASN A 331 14.49 50.35 -18.78
CA ASN A 331 13.77 50.41 -17.51
C ASN A 331 12.33 49.84 -17.65
N THR A 332 11.66 50.12 -18.76
CA THR A 332 10.34 49.55 -19.08
C THR A 332 10.41 48.03 -19.18
N LEU A 333 11.42 47.51 -19.85
CA LEU A 333 11.71 46.08 -19.95
C LEU A 333 11.95 45.45 -18.59
N MET A 334 12.78 46.09 -17.75
CA MET A 334 13.07 45.67 -16.41
C MET A 334 11.82 45.50 -15.54
N ILE A 335 10.93 46.50 -15.59
CA ILE A 335 9.64 46.44 -14.88
C ILE A 335 8.78 45.28 -15.38
N ALA A 336 8.72 45.06 -16.70
CA ALA A 336 7.94 43.95 -17.28
C ALA A 336 8.50 42.58 -16.89
N VAL A 337 9.82 42.39 -16.95
CA VAL A 337 10.47 41.16 -16.54
C VAL A 337 10.29 40.89 -15.03
N THR A 338 10.48 41.94 -14.21
CA THR A 338 10.27 41.82 -12.76
C THR A 338 8.84 41.38 -12.43
N LEU A 339 7.84 41.96 -13.13
CA LEU A 339 6.44 41.56 -12.96
C LEU A 339 6.21 40.09 -13.31
N ILE A 340 6.76 39.61 -14.44
CA ILE A 340 6.61 38.22 -14.87
C ILE A 340 7.16 37.28 -13.79
N VAL A 341 8.35 37.54 -13.28
CA VAL A 341 9.01 36.69 -12.32
C VAL A 341 8.33 36.71 -10.95
N VAL A 342 7.96 37.88 -10.43
CA VAL A 342 7.27 38.01 -9.13
C VAL A 342 5.90 37.35 -9.14
N ALA A 343 5.24 37.29 -10.29
CA ALA A 343 3.90 36.71 -10.41
C ALA A 343 3.90 35.19 -10.44
N VAL A 344 5.03 34.50 -10.67
CA VAL A 344 5.11 33.05 -10.69
C VAL A 344 5.37 32.54 -9.27
N PRO A 345 4.45 31.73 -8.71
CA PRO A 345 4.57 31.25 -7.33
C PRO A 345 5.50 30.03 -7.22
N GLU A 346 6.80 30.17 -7.54
CA GLU A 346 7.79 29.08 -7.57
C GLU A 346 7.90 28.29 -6.25
N GLY A 347 7.69 28.95 -5.10
CA GLY A 347 7.77 28.31 -3.78
C GLY A 347 6.54 27.47 -3.41
N LEU A 348 5.43 27.61 -4.16
CA LEU A 348 4.16 26.96 -3.76
C LEU A 348 4.21 25.43 -3.89
N PRO A 349 4.64 24.81 -5.01
CA PRO A 349 4.74 23.37 -5.12
C PRO A 349 5.66 22.77 -4.06
N MET A 350 6.79 23.39 -3.79
CA MET A 350 7.75 22.94 -2.78
C MET A 350 7.20 23.04 -1.36
N ALA A 351 6.46 24.11 -1.04
CA ALA A 351 5.82 24.26 0.27
C ALA A 351 4.73 23.21 0.50
N VAL A 352 3.97 22.86 -0.54
CA VAL A 352 2.97 21.79 -0.49
C VAL A 352 3.63 20.43 -0.31
N THR A 353 4.67 20.11 -1.07
CA THR A 353 5.44 18.86 -0.93
C THR A 353 5.98 18.70 0.49
N LEU A 354 6.55 19.76 1.06
CA LEU A 354 7.02 19.74 2.44
C LEU A 354 5.87 19.54 3.44
N SER A 355 4.73 20.21 3.24
CA SER A 355 3.55 20.03 4.07
C SER A 355 3.03 18.59 4.03
N LEU A 356 2.97 17.97 2.84
CA LEU A 356 2.60 16.57 2.68
C LEU A 356 3.62 15.64 3.35
N ALA A 357 4.92 15.90 3.25
CA ALA A 357 5.95 15.12 3.93
C ALA A 357 5.78 15.16 5.46
N TYR A 358 5.45 16.32 6.03
CA TYR A 358 5.12 16.43 7.46
C TYR A 358 3.83 15.68 7.82
N SER A 359 2.81 15.72 6.97
CA SER A 359 1.57 14.97 7.15
C SER A 359 1.83 13.45 7.14
N MET A 360 2.62 12.95 6.19
CA MET A 360 3.05 11.54 6.15
C MET A 360 3.75 11.12 7.45
N ARG A 361 4.68 11.94 7.94
CA ARG A 361 5.36 11.69 9.21
C ARG A 361 4.41 11.69 10.41
N ARG A 362 3.38 12.55 10.41
CA ARG A 362 2.35 12.57 11.45
C ARG A 362 1.49 11.30 11.37
N MET A 363 1.09 10.88 10.17
CA MET A 363 0.33 9.65 9.94
C MET A 363 1.11 8.41 10.39
N LEU A 364 2.43 8.36 10.16
CA LEU A 364 3.28 7.27 10.67
C LEU A 364 3.21 7.14 12.21
N LYS A 365 3.13 8.25 12.95
CA LYS A 365 2.97 8.22 14.42
C LYS A 365 1.63 7.64 14.87
N THR A 366 0.64 7.59 14.00
CA THR A 366 -0.66 6.95 14.22
C THR A 366 -0.77 5.60 13.54
N ASN A 367 0.35 4.92 13.32
CA ASN A 367 0.49 3.60 12.68
C ASN A 367 0.03 3.53 11.22
N ASN A 368 0.03 4.66 10.52
CA ASN A 368 -0.29 4.74 9.11
C ASN A 368 0.97 5.02 8.29
N LEU A 369 1.54 4.00 7.67
CA LEU A 369 2.69 4.13 6.78
C LEU A 369 2.22 4.52 5.38
N VAL A 370 2.39 5.78 5.03
CA VAL A 370 2.03 6.28 3.70
C VAL A 370 3.09 5.86 2.70
N ARG A 371 2.69 5.16 1.65
CA ARG A 371 3.56 4.69 0.57
C ARG A 371 3.54 5.63 -0.64
N LYS A 372 2.38 6.23 -0.92
CA LYS A 372 2.21 7.22 -1.99
C LYS A 372 1.74 8.56 -1.43
N MET A 373 2.43 9.61 -1.76
CA MET A 373 2.23 10.94 -1.16
C MET A 373 0.82 11.52 -1.37
N HIS A 374 0.21 11.27 -2.54
CA HIS A 374 -1.13 11.75 -2.84
C HIS A 374 -2.22 11.18 -1.91
N ALA A 375 -1.96 10.02 -1.32
CA ALA A 375 -2.91 9.39 -0.40
C ALA A 375 -3.15 10.22 0.88
N CYS A 376 -2.17 11.03 1.32
CA CYS A 376 -2.36 11.94 2.46
C CYS A 376 -3.44 12.98 2.21
N GLU A 377 -3.48 13.51 0.99
CA GLU A 377 -4.47 14.49 0.57
C GLU A 377 -5.84 13.84 0.40
N THR A 378 -5.86 12.73 -0.35
CA THR A 378 -7.11 12.07 -0.74
C THR A 378 -7.80 11.41 0.47
N MET A 379 -7.02 10.93 1.46
CA MET A 379 -7.56 10.29 2.66
C MET A 379 -8.45 11.25 3.46
N GLY A 380 -8.07 12.51 3.59
CA GLY A 380 -8.88 13.55 4.24
C GLY A 380 -10.19 13.91 3.52
N ALA A 381 -10.31 13.57 2.23
CA ALA A 381 -11.51 13.77 1.43
C ALA A 381 -12.40 12.51 1.34
N THR A 382 -12.05 11.41 2.03
CA THR A 382 -12.75 10.14 1.94
C THR A 382 -14.20 10.25 2.41
N THR A 383 -15.14 9.79 1.58
CA THR A 383 -16.58 9.74 1.88
C THR A 383 -17.10 8.33 2.14
N VAL A 384 -16.39 7.31 1.65
CA VAL A 384 -16.78 5.89 1.80
C VAL A 384 -15.55 5.05 2.10
N ILE A 385 -15.65 4.19 3.12
CA ILE A 385 -14.64 3.16 3.43
C ILE A 385 -15.24 1.79 3.15
N CYS A 386 -14.70 1.06 2.16
CA CYS A 386 -15.04 -0.32 1.89
C CYS A 386 -14.05 -1.22 2.62
N THR A 387 -14.50 -1.90 3.65
CA THR A 387 -13.62 -2.70 4.53
C THR A 387 -13.86 -4.19 4.37
N ASP A 388 -12.77 -4.96 4.40
CA ASP A 388 -12.88 -6.39 4.61
C ASP A 388 -13.24 -6.70 6.07
N LYS A 389 -13.80 -7.88 6.31
CA LYS A 389 -14.12 -8.35 7.65
C LYS A 389 -12.88 -8.92 8.35
N THR A 390 -12.27 -9.94 7.71
CA THR A 390 -11.22 -10.76 8.32
C THR A 390 -9.92 -9.98 8.43
N GLY A 391 -9.28 -10.03 9.61
CA GLY A 391 -8.02 -9.34 9.83
C GLY A 391 -8.14 -7.82 10.03
N THR A 392 -9.16 -7.17 9.49
CA THR A 392 -9.42 -5.73 9.62
C THR A 392 -10.41 -5.43 10.76
N LEU A 393 -11.66 -5.90 10.65
CA LEU A 393 -12.69 -5.73 11.68
C LEU A 393 -12.56 -6.77 12.79
N THR A 394 -12.00 -7.93 12.48
CA THR A 394 -11.80 -9.04 13.41
C THR A 394 -10.31 -9.30 13.66
N GLN A 395 -10.01 -10.10 14.69
CA GLN A 395 -8.63 -10.34 15.13
C GLN A 395 -7.84 -11.27 14.19
N ASN A 396 -8.48 -11.88 13.18
CA ASN A 396 -7.94 -12.98 12.37
C ASN A 396 -7.37 -14.12 13.24
N GLN A 397 -7.98 -14.33 14.40
CA GLN A 397 -7.59 -15.36 15.35
C GLN A 397 -8.83 -16.11 15.83
N MET A 398 -8.99 -17.32 15.33
CA MET A 398 -10.09 -18.17 15.76
C MET A 398 -9.97 -18.49 17.25
N LYS A 399 -11.06 -18.28 17.99
CA LYS A 399 -11.18 -18.58 19.42
C LYS A 399 -12.41 -19.42 19.67
N VAL A 400 -12.30 -20.34 20.62
CA VAL A 400 -13.45 -21.09 21.14
C VAL A 400 -14.27 -20.14 22.01
N ASP A 401 -15.51 -19.90 21.62
CA ASP A 401 -16.49 -19.11 22.39
C ASP A 401 -17.19 -20.01 23.41
N ASP A 402 -17.64 -21.19 22.98
CA ASP A 402 -18.35 -22.15 23.82
C ASP A 402 -18.06 -23.61 23.41
N ILE A 403 -17.98 -24.50 24.40
CA ILE A 403 -18.00 -25.95 24.19
C ILE A 403 -19.12 -26.56 24.98
N LYS A 404 -20.16 -27.02 24.29
CA LYS A 404 -21.29 -27.68 24.93
C LYS A 404 -21.18 -29.17 24.85
N VAL A 405 -20.95 -29.78 26.01
CA VAL A 405 -20.83 -31.25 26.17
C VAL A 405 -22.19 -31.82 26.53
N TYR A 406 -22.68 -32.75 25.72
CA TYR A 406 -23.95 -33.44 25.92
C TYR A 406 -23.76 -34.86 26.57
N ALA A 407 -22.60 -35.47 26.34
CA ALA A 407 -22.30 -36.80 26.87
C ALA A 407 -22.28 -36.78 28.41
N LYS A 408 -23.20 -37.50 29.02
CA LYS A 408 -23.23 -37.69 30.49
C LYS A 408 -22.14 -38.66 30.94
N ASN A 409 -21.53 -38.40 32.09
CA ASN A 409 -20.50 -39.26 32.70
C ASN A 409 -19.27 -39.53 31.81
N ILE A 410 -18.90 -38.59 30.93
CA ILE A 410 -17.63 -38.64 30.20
C ILE A 410 -16.52 -37.98 31.04
N ALA A 411 -15.36 -38.60 31.10
CA ALA A 411 -14.20 -37.99 31.76
C ALA A 411 -13.65 -36.85 30.92
N GLU A 412 -13.34 -35.71 31.55
CA GLU A 412 -12.76 -34.56 30.86
C GLU A 412 -11.43 -34.88 30.15
N SER A 413 -10.67 -35.85 30.69
CA SER A 413 -9.44 -36.35 30.08
C SER A 413 -9.65 -36.92 28.66
N ILE A 414 -10.79 -37.58 28.41
CA ILE A 414 -11.13 -38.15 27.09
C ILE A 414 -11.42 -36.99 26.09
N ILE A 415 -12.13 -35.98 26.55
CA ILE A 415 -12.41 -34.78 25.73
C ILE A 415 -11.10 -34.07 25.35
N ASN A 416 -10.27 -33.80 26.37
CA ASN A 416 -9.02 -33.08 26.17
C ASN A 416 -8.03 -33.85 25.27
N GLU A 417 -7.92 -35.19 25.47
CA GLU A 417 -7.12 -36.05 24.59
C GLU A 417 -7.66 -36.00 23.15
N GLY A 418 -8.97 -36.17 22.96
CA GLY A 418 -9.59 -36.13 21.63
C GLY A 418 -9.38 -34.81 20.91
N LEU A 419 -9.46 -33.67 21.61
CA LEU A 419 -9.17 -32.33 21.04
C LEU A 419 -7.68 -32.19 20.66
N ALA A 420 -6.78 -32.76 21.46
CA ALA A 420 -5.34 -32.68 21.22
C ALA A 420 -4.88 -33.57 20.07
N VAL A 421 -5.26 -34.86 20.09
CA VAL A 421 -4.72 -35.88 19.17
C VAL A 421 -5.40 -35.86 17.79
N ASN A 422 -6.69 -35.52 17.73
CA ASN A 422 -7.44 -35.45 16.48
C ASN A 422 -7.32 -34.08 15.88
N SER A 423 -6.10 -33.61 15.60
CA SER A 423 -5.80 -32.27 15.05
C SER A 423 -4.45 -32.25 14.32
N THR A 424 -4.41 -31.63 13.17
CA THR A 424 -3.20 -31.42 12.38
C THR A 424 -2.50 -30.09 12.72
N ALA A 425 -3.17 -29.18 13.44
CA ALA A 425 -2.61 -27.90 13.84
C ALA A 425 -1.58 -28.06 14.97
N SER A 426 -0.70 -27.09 15.10
CA SER A 426 0.23 -26.89 16.22
C SER A 426 0.27 -25.43 16.65
N ILE A 427 0.88 -25.15 17.80
CA ILE A 427 1.02 -23.80 18.31
C ILE A 427 2.50 -23.49 18.48
N ASP A 428 2.93 -22.37 17.92
CA ASP A 428 4.22 -21.79 18.22
C ASP A 428 4.12 -20.90 19.47
N PHE A 429 4.94 -21.20 20.47
CA PHE A 429 5.06 -20.46 21.72
C PHE A 429 6.32 -19.60 21.78
N SER A 430 7.00 -19.36 20.66
CA SER A 430 8.21 -18.51 20.61
C SER A 430 7.93 -17.11 21.18
N ASN A 431 6.70 -16.63 21.05
CA ASN A 431 6.18 -15.47 21.73
C ASN A 431 5.12 -15.85 22.76
N GLU A 432 5.53 -15.97 24.03
CA GLU A 432 4.62 -16.36 25.13
C GLU A 432 3.40 -15.44 25.28
N LYS A 433 3.51 -14.17 24.88
CA LYS A 433 2.40 -13.19 24.95
C LYS A 433 1.41 -13.31 23.80
N LYS A 434 1.83 -13.85 22.65
CA LYS A 434 1.01 -14.02 21.46
C LYS A 434 1.35 -15.34 20.78
N PRO A 435 0.86 -16.48 21.30
CA PRO A 435 1.09 -17.79 20.67
C PRO A 435 0.43 -17.82 19.28
N GLU A 436 1.15 -18.33 18.28
CA GLU A 436 0.69 -18.39 16.89
C GLU A 436 0.26 -19.83 16.53
N VAL A 437 -0.85 -19.92 15.80
CA VAL A 437 -1.38 -21.19 15.30
C VAL A 437 -0.71 -21.52 13.98
N LEU A 438 -0.07 -22.69 13.92
CA LEU A 438 0.47 -23.26 12.70
C LEU A 438 -0.50 -24.33 12.17
N GLY A 439 -0.92 -24.22 10.93
CA GLY A 439 -1.88 -25.09 10.28
C GLY A 439 -3.33 -24.58 10.35
N ASN A 440 -4.30 -25.48 10.48
CA ASN A 440 -5.73 -25.12 10.42
C ASN A 440 -6.16 -24.21 11.61
N PRO A 441 -6.62 -22.96 11.37
CA PRO A 441 -6.97 -22.01 12.44
C PRO A 441 -8.11 -22.49 13.36
N THR A 442 -9.08 -23.23 12.79
CA THR A 442 -10.21 -23.78 13.58
C THR A 442 -9.75 -24.86 14.55
N GLU A 443 -8.79 -25.70 14.13
CA GLU A 443 -8.17 -26.69 14.98
C GLU A 443 -7.26 -26.06 16.04
N GLY A 444 -6.48 -25.06 15.62
CA GLY A 444 -5.62 -24.29 16.51
C GLY A 444 -6.39 -23.60 17.63
N ALA A 445 -7.61 -23.12 17.36
CA ALA A 445 -8.49 -22.54 18.39
C ALA A 445 -8.78 -23.52 19.52
N LEU A 446 -8.97 -24.82 19.22
CA LEU A 446 -9.17 -25.86 20.23
C LEU A 446 -7.92 -26.11 21.06
N LEU A 447 -6.74 -26.09 20.43
CA LEU A 447 -5.46 -26.24 21.13
C LEU A 447 -5.16 -25.03 22.02
N LEU A 448 -5.46 -23.81 21.56
CA LEU A 448 -5.36 -22.60 22.38
C LEU A 448 -6.32 -22.63 23.57
N TRP A 449 -7.52 -23.18 23.38
CA TRP A 449 -8.48 -23.36 24.47
C TRP A 449 -7.96 -24.34 25.55
N LEU A 450 -7.32 -25.44 25.15
CA LEU A 450 -6.65 -26.35 26.09
C LEU A 450 -5.54 -25.60 26.83
N ASN A 451 -4.71 -24.86 26.14
CA ASN A 451 -3.64 -24.06 26.75
C ASN A 451 -4.19 -23.01 27.74
N GLY A 452 -5.32 -22.40 27.46
CA GLY A 452 -6.04 -21.48 28.36
C GLY A 452 -6.50 -22.17 29.64
N LYS A 453 -6.79 -23.48 29.60
CA LYS A 453 -7.06 -24.34 30.75
C LYS A 453 -5.79 -24.86 31.44
N ARG A 454 -4.60 -24.43 31.02
CA ARG A 454 -3.28 -24.90 31.47
C ARG A 454 -3.03 -26.41 31.21
N ILE A 455 -3.57 -26.88 30.08
CA ILE A 455 -3.37 -28.25 29.58
C ILE A 455 -2.44 -28.20 28.39
N ASP A 456 -1.24 -28.77 28.52
CA ASP A 456 -0.31 -28.82 27.38
C ASP A 456 -0.74 -29.94 26.42
N TYR A 457 -1.23 -29.57 25.26
CA TYR A 457 -1.68 -30.48 24.22
C TYR A 457 -0.55 -31.39 23.70
N ARG A 458 0.72 -30.96 23.78
CA ARG A 458 1.90 -31.75 23.36
C ARG A 458 2.07 -32.95 24.24
N THR A 459 1.97 -32.77 25.55
CA THR A 459 2.00 -33.88 26.52
C THR A 459 0.90 -34.93 26.26
N LEU A 460 -0.31 -34.47 25.88
CA LEU A 460 -1.41 -35.37 25.51
C LEU A 460 -1.11 -36.13 24.20
N ARG A 461 -0.53 -35.48 23.22
CA ARG A 461 -0.11 -36.14 21.96
C ARG A 461 1.02 -37.13 22.17
N ASP A 462 2.01 -36.79 22.98
CA ASP A 462 3.16 -37.66 23.26
C ASP A 462 2.78 -38.90 24.07
N SER A 463 1.74 -38.76 24.91
CA SER A 463 1.24 -39.88 25.74
C SER A 463 0.30 -40.84 25.01
N ALA A 464 -0.32 -40.38 23.92
CA ALA A 464 -1.25 -41.17 23.11
C ALA A 464 -0.57 -41.61 21.80
N LYS A 465 -0.51 -42.93 21.57
CA LYS A 465 0.09 -43.47 20.35
C LYS A 465 -0.94 -43.52 19.22
N VAL A 466 -0.73 -42.73 18.16
CA VAL A 466 -1.57 -42.78 16.95
C VAL A 466 -1.37 -44.10 16.22
N VAL A 467 -2.48 -44.78 15.94
CA VAL A 467 -2.52 -46.09 15.25
C VAL A 467 -2.98 -45.93 13.80
N GLU A 468 -4.07 -45.18 13.59
CA GLU A 468 -4.65 -44.92 12.30
C GLU A 468 -5.16 -43.49 12.23
N GLU A 469 -5.12 -42.87 11.06
CA GLU A 469 -5.64 -41.53 10.83
C GLU A 469 -6.43 -41.45 9.52
N LEU A 470 -7.58 -40.80 9.55
CA LEU A 470 -8.38 -40.45 8.40
C LEU A 470 -8.40 -38.92 8.31
N PRO A 471 -7.62 -38.30 7.40
CA PRO A 471 -7.56 -36.84 7.25
C PRO A 471 -8.92 -36.23 6.89
N PHE A 472 -9.09 -34.94 7.16
CA PHE A 472 -10.29 -34.21 6.75
C PHE A 472 -10.48 -34.20 5.22
N SER A 473 -11.71 -34.33 4.79
CA SER A 473 -12.09 -34.17 3.38
C SER A 473 -13.34 -33.30 3.29
N THR A 474 -13.34 -32.38 2.32
CA THR A 474 -14.51 -31.51 2.02
C THR A 474 -15.75 -32.29 1.61
N GLU A 475 -15.57 -33.49 1.05
CA GLU A 475 -16.65 -34.38 0.66
C GLU A 475 -17.28 -35.06 1.89
N ARG A 476 -16.45 -35.62 2.79
CA ARG A 476 -16.89 -36.29 4.01
C ARG A 476 -17.28 -35.31 5.13
N LYS A 477 -16.64 -34.15 5.18
CA LYS A 477 -16.79 -33.11 6.21
C LYS A 477 -16.44 -33.55 7.64
N TYR A 478 -15.60 -34.57 7.78
CA TYR A 478 -15.06 -35.03 9.07
C TYR A 478 -13.66 -35.62 8.90
N MET A 479 -12.95 -35.71 10.04
CA MET A 479 -11.71 -36.46 10.23
C MET A 479 -11.83 -37.38 11.42
N ALA A 480 -10.98 -38.41 11.46
CA ALA A 480 -10.93 -39.36 12.58
C ALA A 480 -9.48 -39.77 12.88
N THR A 481 -9.16 -39.94 14.13
CA THR A 481 -7.86 -40.44 14.60
C THR A 481 -8.07 -41.58 15.61
N VAL A 482 -7.40 -42.69 15.39
CA VAL A 482 -7.40 -43.84 16.28
C VAL A 482 -6.12 -43.82 17.07
N VAL A 483 -6.24 -43.88 18.40
CA VAL A 483 -5.07 -43.87 19.31
C VAL A 483 -5.15 -44.99 20.33
N GLU A 484 -3.99 -45.43 20.85
CA GLU A 484 -3.90 -46.10 22.12
C GLU A 484 -3.97 -45.02 23.20
N SER A 485 -5.15 -44.89 23.84
CA SER A 485 -5.49 -43.76 24.73
C SER A 485 -4.83 -43.84 26.08
N ALA A 486 -4.07 -42.81 26.46
CA ALA A 486 -3.54 -42.68 27.82
C ALA A 486 -4.66 -42.41 28.84
N ALA A 487 -5.73 -41.69 28.44
CA ALA A 487 -6.88 -41.40 29.28
C ALA A 487 -7.71 -42.64 29.62
N LEU A 488 -7.60 -43.70 28.82
CA LEU A 488 -8.31 -45.00 29.03
C LEU A 488 -7.36 -46.17 29.21
N ALA A 489 -6.21 -45.97 29.86
CA ALA A 489 -5.25 -46.99 30.24
C ALA A 489 -4.79 -47.88 29.05
N GLY A 490 -4.51 -47.28 27.89
CA GLY A 490 -4.00 -47.96 26.70
C GLY A 490 -5.05 -48.62 25.81
N LYS A 491 -6.35 -48.47 26.10
CA LYS A 491 -7.41 -48.93 25.19
C LYS A 491 -7.34 -48.20 23.87
N ARG A 492 -7.72 -48.89 22.79
CA ARG A 492 -7.87 -48.24 21.48
C ARG A 492 -9.13 -47.37 21.45
N VAL A 493 -8.98 -46.11 21.07
CA VAL A 493 -10.07 -45.16 20.98
C VAL A 493 -10.01 -44.45 19.62
N MET A 494 -11.14 -44.36 18.95
CA MET A 494 -11.33 -43.54 17.77
C MET A 494 -11.99 -42.25 18.17
N TYR A 495 -11.34 -41.13 17.90
CA TYR A 495 -11.90 -39.78 18.00
C TYR A 495 -12.32 -39.29 16.62
N VAL A 496 -13.52 -38.74 16.51
CA VAL A 496 -14.09 -38.20 15.26
C VAL A 496 -14.53 -36.77 15.50
N LYS A 497 -14.12 -35.85 14.59
CA LYS A 497 -14.60 -34.48 14.61
C LYS A 497 -14.98 -34.01 13.20
N GLY A 498 -15.93 -33.10 13.09
CA GLY A 498 -16.37 -32.54 11.81
C GLY A 498 -17.64 -31.74 11.93
N ALA A 499 -18.36 -31.60 10.82
CA ALA A 499 -19.65 -30.92 10.79
C ALA A 499 -20.62 -31.59 11.79
N PRO A 500 -21.20 -30.85 12.75
CA PRO A 500 -21.99 -31.43 13.85
C PRO A 500 -23.14 -32.32 13.38
N GLU A 501 -23.82 -31.91 12.31
CA GLU A 501 -24.94 -32.65 11.70
C GLU A 501 -24.48 -33.99 11.12
N ILE A 502 -23.28 -34.04 10.56
CA ILE A 502 -22.69 -35.29 10.03
C ILE A 502 -22.23 -36.18 11.18
N ILE A 503 -21.48 -35.61 12.14
CA ILE A 503 -21.01 -36.38 13.30
C ILE A 503 -22.17 -36.97 14.08
N TYR A 504 -23.22 -36.18 14.34
CA TYR A 504 -24.41 -36.65 15.02
C TYR A 504 -25.11 -37.80 14.25
N SER A 505 -25.19 -37.71 12.94
CA SER A 505 -25.81 -38.76 12.09
C SER A 505 -25.03 -40.05 12.09
N LEU A 506 -23.70 -40.03 12.30
CA LEU A 506 -22.83 -41.19 12.41
C LEU A 506 -22.94 -41.87 13.78
N CYS A 507 -23.37 -41.13 14.82
CA CYS A 507 -23.39 -41.67 16.19
C CYS A 507 -24.57 -42.62 16.39
N LYS A 508 -24.28 -43.72 17.13
CA LYS A 508 -25.29 -44.68 17.55
C LYS A 508 -25.94 -44.27 18.85
N THR A 509 -25.23 -43.53 19.68
CA THR A 509 -25.68 -43.06 20.99
C THR A 509 -25.43 -41.58 21.16
N SER A 510 -26.45 -40.86 21.66
CA SER A 510 -26.36 -39.48 22.09
C SER A 510 -27.23 -39.27 23.31
N ASP A 511 -26.73 -38.49 24.28
CA ASP A 511 -27.49 -38.12 25.49
C ASP A 511 -28.39 -36.87 25.25
N ALA A 512 -28.27 -36.25 24.08
CA ALA A 512 -29.13 -35.18 23.63
C ALA A 512 -29.96 -35.62 22.43
N ASP A 513 -31.20 -35.14 22.35
CA ASP A 513 -32.04 -35.35 21.19
C ASP A 513 -31.67 -34.40 20.01
N LYS A 514 -32.11 -34.76 18.80
CA LYS A 514 -31.76 -34.01 17.61
C LYS A 514 -32.29 -32.57 17.66
N GLN A 515 -33.49 -32.36 18.22
CA GLN A 515 -34.12 -31.02 18.29
C GLN A 515 -33.27 -30.07 19.19
N THR A 516 -32.74 -30.55 20.30
CA THR A 516 -31.85 -29.79 21.19
C THR A 516 -30.58 -29.39 20.47
N ILE A 517 -29.99 -30.31 19.69
CA ILE A 517 -28.77 -30.06 18.93
C ILE A 517 -29.03 -29.06 17.80
N ASP A 518 -30.09 -29.27 17.02
CA ASP A 518 -30.45 -28.37 15.91
C ASP A 518 -30.76 -26.96 16.42
N LYS A 519 -31.43 -26.82 17.56
CA LYS A 519 -31.70 -25.52 18.19
C LYS A 519 -30.38 -24.81 18.59
N GLN A 520 -29.45 -25.54 19.19
CA GLN A 520 -28.15 -24.98 19.57
C GLN A 520 -27.30 -24.61 18.38
N LEU A 521 -27.33 -25.42 17.32
CA LEU A 521 -26.64 -25.11 16.08
C LEU A 521 -27.18 -23.83 15.43
N LEU A 522 -28.50 -23.68 15.41
CA LEU A 522 -29.15 -22.47 14.89
C LEU A 522 -28.76 -21.23 15.70
N GLU A 523 -28.67 -21.34 17.03
CA GLU A 523 -28.21 -20.25 17.89
C GLU A 523 -26.77 -19.85 17.55
N TYR A 524 -25.85 -20.80 17.42
CA TYR A 524 -24.45 -20.52 17.04
C TYR A 524 -24.34 -19.97 15.62
N GLN A 525 -25.12 -20.47 14.66
CA GLN A 525 -25.17 -19.95 13.30
C GLN A 525 -25.67 -18.51 13.24
N ASN A 526 -26.70 -18.17 14.02
CA ASN A 526 -27.23 -16.81 14.13
C ASN A 526 -26.20 -15.85 14.74
N ARG A 527 -25.27 -16.34 15.57
CA ARG A 527 -24.12 -15.60 16.12
C ARG A 527 -22.87 -15.69 15.23
N ALA A 528 -23.01 -16.18 14.00
CA ALA A 528 -21.93 -16.27 13.02
C ALA A 528 -20.75 -17.15 13.43
N MET A 529 -20.97 -18.14 14.28
CA MET A 529 -19.91 -19.04 14.77
C MET A 529 -19.75 -20.26 13.87
N ARG A 530 -18.50 -20.69 13.70
CA ARG A 530 -18.20 -22.00 13.13
C ARG A 530 -18.42 -23.06 14.19
N THR A 531 -19.02 -24.17 13.82
CA THR A 531 -19.33 -25.26 14.74
C THR A 531 -18.59 -26.52 14.36
N LEU A 532 -18.05 -27.22 15.36
CA LEU A 532 -17.45 -28.55 15.24
C LEU A 532 -18.14 -29.52 16.20
N GLY A 533 -18.59 -30.63 15.67
CA GLY A 533 -19.10 -31.76 16.46
C GLY A 533 -17.98 -32.76 16.82
N PHE A 534 -18.09 -33.39 17.97
CA PHE A 534 -17.14 -34.34 18.46
C PHE A 534 -17.84 -35.64 18.86
N ALA A 535 -17.19 -36.77 18.58
CA ALA A 535 -17.62 -38.08 18.97
C ALA A 535 -16.41 -38.99 19.28
N TYR A 536 -16.62 -40.04 20.04
CA TYR A 536 -15.61 -41.07 20.31
C TYR A 536 -16.20 -42.47 20.30
N GLN A 537 -15.35 -43.45 20.09
CA GLN A 537 -15.70 -44.88 20.17
C GLN A 537 -14.54 -45.62 20.75
N ILE A 538 -14.80 -46.41 21.82
CA ILE A 538 -13.84 -47.37 22.35
C ILE A 538 -13.87 -48.59 21.46
N LEU A 539 -12.72 -49.04 21.02
CA LEU A 539 -12.54 -50.19 20.11
C LEU A 539 -12.06 -51.40 20.86
N GLU A 540 -12.66 -52.54 20.58
CA GLU A 540 -12.09 -53.82 20.99
C GLU A 540 -10.87 -54.19 20.14
N PRO A 541 -9.98 -55.11 20.56
CA PRO A 541 -8.73 -55.41 19.85
C PRO A 541 -8.89 -55.76 18.37
N ASP A 542 -9.99 -56.41 18.01
CA ASP A 542 -10.29 -56.88 16.65
C ASP A 542 -11.20 -55.96 15.86
N ASP A 543 -11.66 -54.86 16.45
CA ASP A 543 -12.55 -53.91 15.78
C ASP A 543 -11.81 -53.13 14.69
N LYS A 544 -12.41 -53.08 13.49
CA LYS A 544 -12.00 -52.18 12.44
C LYS A 544 -12.55 -50.78 12.70
N ALA A 545 -11.65 -49.80 12.78
CA ALA A 545 -12.02 -48.40 12.97
C ALA A 545 -12.37 -47.70 11.65
N LEU A 546 -11.62 -47.99 10.60
CA LEU A 546 -11.73 -47.38 9.29
C LEU A 546 -11.89 -48.48 8.22
N SER A 547 -12.77 -48.27 7.22
CA SER A 547 -12.92 -49.06 6.02
C SER A 547 -13.28 -48.19 4.82
N ASP A 548 -12.60 -48.43 3.70
CA ASP A 548 -12.84 -47.72 2.43
C ASP A 548 -12.84 -46.16 2.58
N GLY A 549 -11.94 -45.64 3.39
CA GLY A 549 -11.82 -44.21 3.66
C GLY A 549 -13.01 -43.61 4.46
N LYS A 550 -13.74 -44.45 5.21
CA LYS A 550 -14.84 -44.03 6.08
C LYS A 550 -14.68 -44.60 7.49
N VAL A 551 -15.30 -43.94 8.45
CA VAL A 551 -15.39 -44.40 9.84
C VAL A 551 -16.37 -45.58 9.94
N VAL A 552 -15.96 -46.64 10.64
CA VAL A 552 -16.83 -47.77 11.03
C VAL A 552 -17.45 -47.45 12.37
N ALA A 553 -18.66 -46.86 12.36
CA ALA A 553 -19.34 -46.40 13.54
C ALA A 553 -20.22 -47.51 14.15
N SER A 554 -19.60 -48.48 14.87
CA SER A 554 -20.32 -49.57 15.55
C SER A 554 -21.00 -49.13 16.86
N SER A 555 -20.29 -48.27 17.63
CA SER A 555 -20.74 -47.73 18.92
C SER A 555 -20.32 -46.28 19.13
N LEU A 556 -20.25 -45.51 18.05
CA LEU A 556 -19.83 -44.10 18.10
C LEU A 556 -20.81 -43.30 18.98
N ARG A 557 -20.24 -42.61 19.99
CA ARG A 557 -21.01 -41.77 20.93
C ARG A 557 -20.74 -40.31 20.71
N PHE A 558 -21.81 -39.50 20.57
CA PHE A 558 -21.70 -38.05 20.45
C PHE A 558 -21.25 -37.41 21.75
N ILE A 559 -20.20 -36.57 21.70
CA ILE A 559 -19.68 -35.85 22.87
C ILE A 559 -20.37 -34.50 23.00
N GLY A 560 -20.26 -33.66 21.96
CA GLY A 560 -20.72 -32.29 22.02
C GLY A 560 -20.37 -31.47 20.82
N ILE A 561 -20.53 -30.15 20.97
CA ILE A 561 -20.30 -29.15 19.93
C ILE A 561 -19.40 -28.06 20.49
N ALA A 562 -18.35 -27.67 19.74
CA ALA A 562 -17.62 -26.44 19.97
C ALA A 562 -18.10 -25.35 18.99
N ALA A 563 -18.31 -24.16 19.51
CA ALA A 563 -18.55 -22.95 18.76
C ALA A 563 -17.27 -22.08 18.72
N ILE A 564 -16.84 -21.73 17.53
CA ILE A 564 -15.57 -21.06 17.27
C ILE A 564 -15.85 -19.82 16.45
N ALA A 565 -15.34 -18.68 16.87
CA ALA A 565 -15.51 -17.42 16.17
C ALA A 565 -14.17 -16.67 16.09
N ASP A 566 -14.07 -15.81 15.09
CA ASP A 566 -13.05 -14.79 15.00
C ASP A 566 -13.64 -13.51 15.62
N PRO A 567 -13.21 -13.09 16.82
CA PRO A 567 -13.85 -12.00 17.54
C PRO A 567 -13.57 -10.65 16.87
N VAL A 568 -14.55 -9.77 16.94
CA VAL A 568 -14.38 -8.35 16.58
C VAL A 568 -13.30 -7.73 17.48
N ARG A 569 -12.45 -6.87 16.91
CA ARG A 569 -11.47 -6.10 17.68
C ARG A 569 -12.18 -5.10 18.59
N ILE A 570 -11.66 -4.89 19.78
CA ILE A 570 -12.30 -4.09 20.84
C ILE A 570 -12.47 -2.61 20.42
N ASP A 571 -11.54 -2.10 19.61
CA ASP A 571 -11.48 -0.70 19.17
C ASP A 571 -12.36 -0.39 17.94
N VAL A 572 -12.81 -1.40 17.22
CA VAL A 572 -13.55 -1.23 15.96
C VAL A 572 -14.93 -0.57 16.12
N PRO A 573 -15.76 -0.94 17.12
CA PRO A 573 -17.09 -0.32 17.27
C PRO A 573 -17.03 1.20 17.44
N ASP A 574 -16.09 1.69 18.28
CA ASP A 574 -15.90 3.12 18.50
C ASP A 574 -15.38 3.81 17.24
N ALA A 575 -14.40 3.21 16.54
CA ALA A 575 -13.85 3.77 15.31
C ALA A 575 -14.88 3.82 14.16
N VAL A 576 -15.71 2.80 14.00
CA VAL A 576 -16.81 2.81 13.02
C VAL A 576 -17.83 3.90 13.36
N LYS A 577 -18.14 4.06 14.65
CA LYS A 577 -19.03 5.14 15.10
C LYS A 577 -18.47 6.51 14.78
N GLU A 578 -17.18 6.75 15.04
CA GLU A 578 -16.50 8.01 14.70
C GLU A 578 -16.59 8.31 13.21
N CYS A 579 -16.35 7.31 12.34
CA CYS A 579 -16.48 7.45 10.88
C CYS A 579 -17.93 7.84 10.50
N LEU A 580 -18.93 7.13 11.02
CA LEU A 580 -20.33 7.41 10.72
C LEU A 580 -20.79 8.79 11.23
N ASP A 581 -20.34 9.20 12.41
CA ASP A 581 -20.61 10.54 13.01
C ASP A 581 -19.94 11.65 12.18
N ALA A 582 -18.82 11.37 11.54
CA ALA A 582 -18.15 12.27 10.59
C ALA A 582 -18.82 12.30 9.18
N GLY A 583 -19.87 11.52 8.95
CA GLY A 583 -20.55 11.43 7.65
C GLY A 583 -19.90 10.49 6.66
N ILE A 584 -18.92 9.69 7.08
CA ILE A 584 -18.23 8.70 6.24
C ILE A 584 -19.02 7.39 6.26
N ASN A 585 -19.42 6.91 5.09
CA ASN A 585 -20.11 5.63 4.98
C ASN A 585 -19.12 4.46 5.08
N VAL A 586 -19.42 3.50 5.95
CA VAL A 586 -18.66 2.26 6.05
C VAL A 586 -19.45 1.13 5.36
N LYS A 587 -18.78 0.34 4.53
CA LYS A 587 -19.35 -0.82 3.83
C LYS A 587 -18.50 -2.05 4.08
N ILE A 588 -19.14 -3.17 4.45
CA ILE A 588 -18.48 -4.46 4.63
C ILE A 588 -18.53 -5.24 3.32
N VAL A 589 -17.39 -5.71 2.85
CA VAL A 589 -17.28 -6.61 1.69
C VAL A 589 -16.53 -7.87 2.12
N THR A 590 -17.21 -9.00 2.15
CA THR A 590 -16.66 -10.23 2.71
C THR A 590 -17.06 -11.48 1.94
N GLY A 591 -16.20 -12.49 1.92
CA GLY A 591 -16.51 -13.84 1.42
C GLY A 591 -17.47 -14.64 2.32
N ASP A 592 -17.75 -14.16 3.53
CA ASP A 592 -18.60 -14.84 4.51
C ASP A 592 -20.09 -14.85 4.12
N THR A 593 -20.87 -15.64 4.87
CA THR A 593 -22.32 -15.73 4.67
C THR A 593 -23.03 -14.42 5.09
N PRO A 594 -24.22 -14.12 4.53
CA PRO A 594 -25.01 -12.95 4.93
C PRO A 594 -25.30 -12.90 6.44
N ALA A 595 -25.54 -14.04 7.08
CA ALA A 595 -25.80 -14.11 8.52
C ALA A 595 -24.60 -13.68 9.33
N THR A 596 -23.39 -14.18 8.97
CA THR A 596 -22.10 -13.81 9.61
C THR A 596 -21.81 -12.33 9.44
N ALA A 597 -21.94 -11.82 8.21
CA ALA A 597 -21.64 -10.42 7.90
C ALA A 597 -22.60 -9.45 8.60
N ARG A 598 -23.88 -9.81 8.70
CA ARG A 598 -24.90 -9.04 9.42
C ARG A 598 -24.64 -8.99 10.93
N GLU A 599 -24.25 -10.13 11.51
CA GLU A 599 -23.93 -10.18 12.95
C GLU A 599 -22.70 -9.33 13.29
N ILE A 600 -21.65 -9.42 12.49
CA ILE A 600 -20.48 -8.53 12.64
C ILE A 600 -20.89 -7.06 12.49
N GLY A 601 -21.73 -6.76 11.47
CA GLY A 601 -22.28 -5.42 11.28
C GLY A 601 -23.04 -4.88 12.50
N ARG A 602 -23.78 -5.75 13.23
CA ARG A 602 -24.44 -5.40 14.51
C ARG A 602 -23.44 -5.12 15.62
N GLN A 603 -22.46 -5.98 15.78
CA GLN A 603 -21.43 -5.86 16.83
C GLN A 603 -20.62 -4.57 16.68
N ILE A 604 -20.37 -4.10 15.45
CA ILE A 604 -19.63 -2.86 15.21
C ILE A 604 -20.54 -1.61 15.10
N GLY A 605 -21.86 -1.77 15.25
CA GLY A 605 -22.82 -0.66 15.20
C GLY A 605 -23.17 -0.16 13.79
N LEU A 606 -22.71 -0.85 12.73
CA LEU A 606 -23.03 -0.52 11.34
C LEU A 606 -24.44 -0.96 10.95
N TRP A 607 -24.86 -2.19 11.34
CA TRP A 607 -26.18 -2.73 11.10
C TRP A 607 -27.11 -2.37 12.24
N LYS A 608 -28.22 -1.68 11.91
CA LYS A 608 -29.23 -1.20 12.87
C LYS A 608 -30.53 -1.98 12.71
N ASP A 609 -31.42 -1.91 13.70
CA ASP A 609 -32.73 -2.57 13.64
C ASP A 609 -33.65 -1.98 12.56
N THR A 610 -33.34 -0.79 12.04
CA THR A 610 -34.02 -0.14 10.93
C THR A 610 -33.61 -0.68 9.56
N ASP A 611 -32.47 -1.40 9.49
CA ASP A 611 -31.93 -1.94 8.24
C ASP A 611 -32.68 -3.21 7.82
N ASN A 612 -32.74 -3.43 6.53
CA ASN A 612 -33.49 -4.53 5.92
C ASN A 612 -32.69 -5.19 4.77
N GLU A 613 -33.32 -6.10 4.05
CA GLU A 613 -32.66 -6.84 2.96
C GLU A 613 -32.20 -5.96 1.78
N SER A 614 -32.61 -4.69 1.69
CA SER A 614 -32.08 -3.76 0.68
C SER A 614 -30.67 -3.29 0.99
N ASN A 615 -30.25 -3.34 2.27
CA ASN A 615 -28.93 -2.88 2.73
C ASN A 615 -27.87 -3.99 2.68
N ILE A 616 -28.25 -5.21 2.33
CA ILE A 616 -27.35 -6.36 2.16
C ILE A 616 -27.60 -7.04 0.82
N ILE A 617 -26.54 -7.55 0.21
CA ILE A 617 -26.60 -8.31 -1.04
C ILE A 617 -25.55 -9.41 -1.05
N THR A 618 -25.79 -10.49 -1.78
CA THR A 618 -24.76 -11.51 -2.02
C THR A 618 -23.96 -11.22 -3.28
N GLY A 619 -22.71 -11.70 -3.36
CA GLY A 619 -21.85 -11.53 -4.53
C GLY A 619 -22.50 -11.99 -5.85
N PRO A 620 -23.14 -13.17 -5.93
CA PRO A 620 -23.86 -13.58 -7.14
C PRO A 620 -25.00 -12.64 -7.54
N GLU A 621 -25.79 -12.15 -6.58
CA GLU A 621 -26.85 -11.16 -6.84
C GLU A 621 -26.25 -9.82 -7.26
N PHE A 622 -25.19 -9.38 -6.62
CA PHE A 622 -24.46 -8.15 -6.97
C PHE A 622 -23.88 -8.21 -8.39
N ALA A 623 -23.32 -9.34 -8.78
CA ALA A 623 -22.80 -9.55 -10.13
C ALA A 623 -23.89 -9.56 -11.21
N ALA A 624 -25.12 -9.95 -10.85
CA ALA A 624 -26.27 -10.01 -11.76
C ALA A 624 -26.93 -8.64 -12.00
N LEU A 625 -26.64 -7.61 -11.18
CA LEU A 625 -27.18 -6.26 -11.37
C LEU A 625 -26.64 -5.63 -12.65
N SER A 626 -27.50 -4.93 -13.41
CA SER A 626 -27.01 -4.03 -14.46
C SER A 626 -26.30 -2.82 -13.84
N ASP A 627 -25.52 -2.09 -14.64
CA ASP A 627 -24.79 -0.93 -14.12
C ASP A 627 -25.75 0.17 -13.63
N GLU A 628 -26.88 0.38 -14.28
CA GLU A 628 -27.91 1.33 -13.83
C GLU A 628 -28.50 0.90 -12.49
N GLN A 629 -28.92 -0.36 -12.36
CA GLN A 629 -29.47 -0.90 -11.10
C GLN A 629 -28.44 -0.83 -9.95
N LEU A 630 -27.17 -1.02 -10.27
CA LEU A 630 -26.09 -0.93 -9.29
C LEU A 630 -25.93 0.51 -8.80
N LEU A 631 -25.89 1.51 -9.68
CA LEU A 631 -25.75 2.92 -9.32
C LEU A 631 -26.92 3.40 -8.44
N ASP A 632 -28.15 2.95 -8.71
CA ASP A 632 -29.32 3.31 -7.90
C ASP A 632 -29.27 2.74 -6.49
N ARG A 633 -28.58 1.60 -6.30
CA ARG A 633 -28.62 0.85 -5.05
C ARG A 633 -27.34 0.95 -4.22
N VAL A 634 -26.20 1.26 -4.84
CA VAL A 634 -24.87 1.13 -4.23
C VAL A 634 -24.67 2.00 -2.99
N LEU A 635 -25.31 3.17 -2.91
CA LEU A 635 -25.20 4.06 -1.74
C LEU A 635 -25.88 3.46 -0.51
N ASP A 636 -27.00 2.80 -0.68
CA ASP A 636 -27.79 2.21 0.43
C ASP A 636 -27.23 0.86 0.90
N LEU A 637 -26.42 0.19 0.08
CA LEU A 637 -25.76 -1.06 0.46
C LEU A 637 -24.77 -0.84 1.59
N LYS A 638 -24.88 -1.60 2.66
CA LYS A 638 -23.95 -1.64 3.80
C LYS A 638 -23.06 -2.88 3.76
N ILE A 639 -23.60 -4.01 3.26
CA ILE A 639 -22.92 -5.31 3.30
C ILE A 639 -23.02 -6.01 1.94
N ILE A 640 -21.88 -6.48 1.43
CA ILE A 640 -21.79 -7.45 0.35
C ILE A 640 -21.21 -8.73 0.93
N ALA A 641 -22.02 -9.78 1.02
CA ALA A 641 -21.66 -11.08 1.55
C ALA A 641 -21.34 -12.06 0.41
N ARG A 642 -20.51 -13.08 0.63
CA ARG A 642 -20.04 -14.02 -0.41
C ARG A 642 -19.44 -13.28 -1.63
N ALA A 643 -18.82 -12.14 -1.38
CA ALA A 643 -18.20 -11.32 -2.40
C ALA A 643 -16.98 -12.03 -3.02
N ARG A 644 -16.79 -11.83 -4.30
CA ARG A 644 -15.58 -12.21 -5.03
C ARG A 644 -14.64 -10.99 -5.15
N PRO A 645 -13.37 -11.17 -5.44
CA PRO A 645 -12.42 -10.07 -5.64
C PRO A 645 -12.92 -9.01 -6.64
N MET A 646 -13.49 -9.45 -7.76
CA MET A 646 -14.01 -8.55 -8.80
C MET A 646 -15.27 -7.79 -8.37
N ASP A 647 -16.07 -8.34 -7.44
CA ASP A 647 -17.26 -7.64 -6.91
C ASP A 647 -16.83 -6.45 -6.06
N LYS A 648 -15.70 -6.58 -5.30
CA LYS A 648 -15.11 -5.49 -4.52
C LYS A 648 -14.61 -4.36 -5.43
N LYS A 649 -13.91 -4.70 -6.52
CA LYS A 649 -13.48 -3.73 -7.53
C LYS A 649 -14.68 -3.01 -8.17
N ARG A 650 -15.70 -3.75 -8.62
CA ARG A 650 -16.90 -3.20 -9.24
C ARG A 650 -17.68 -2.25 -8.30
N LEU A 651 -17.71 -2.58 -6.99
CA LEU A 651 -18.26 -1.68 -5.97
C LEU A 651 -17.55 -0.34 -5.95
N VAL A 652 -16.22 -0.36 -5.94
CA VAL A 652 -15.37 0.84 -5.94
C VAL A 652 -15.66 1.69 -7.17
N GLU A 653 -15.64 1.08 -8.36
CA GLU A 653 -15.92 1.78 -9.64
C GLU A 653 -17.32 2.41 -9.66
N ALA A 654 -18.34 1.72 -9.12
CA ALA A 654 -19.68 2.25 -9.03
C ALA A 654 -19.79 3.46 -8.09
N LEU A 655 -19.13 3.41 -6.93
CA LEU A 655 -19.08 4.52 -5.99
C LEU A 655 -18.34 5.74 -6.57
N GLN A 656 -17.24 5.50 -7.29
CA GLN A 656 -16.48 6.56 -7.97
C GLN A 656 -17.30 7.26 -9.06
N LYS A 657 -18.12 6.51 -9.83
CA LYS A 657 -19.06 7.09 -10.81
C LYS A 657 -20.08 8.02 -10.17
N LEU A 658 -20.39 7.84 -8.89
CA LEU A 658 -21.26 8.72 -8.09
C LEU A 658 -20.46 9.82 -7.33
N ASN A 659 -19.25 10.12 -7.77
CA ASN A 659 -18.36 11.13 -7.18
C ASN A 659 -18.05 10.88 -5.70
N GLN A 660 -18.07 9.61 -5.24
CA GLN A 660 -17.63 9.27 -3.90
C GLN A 660 -16.11 9.11 -3.88
N VAL A 661 -15.46 9.64 -2.86
CA VAL A 661 -14.04 9.39 -2.59
C VAL A 661 -13.93 8.11 -1.77
N VAL A 662 -13.41 7.06 -2.39
CA VAL A 662 -13.46 5.70 -1.84
C VAL A 662 -12.11 5.28 -1.31
N ALA A 663 -12.06 4.89 -0.03
CA ALA A 663 -10.98 4.13 0.57
C ALA A 663 -11.34 2.64 0.64
N VAL A 664 -10.38 1.75 0.41
CA VAL A 664 -10.58 0.29 0.45
C VAL A 664 -9.53 -0.34 1.34
N THR A 665 -9.96 -1.23 2.25
CA THR A 665 -9.01 -2.06 3.02
C THR A 665 -8.86 -3.45 2.39
N GLY A 666 -7.66 -4.03 2.53
CA GLY A 666 -7.39 -5.40 2.09
C GLY A 666 -6.09 -5.93 2.69
N ASP A 667 -5.98 -7.24 2.80
CA ASP A 667 -4.80 -7.93 3.35
C ASP A 667 -4.28 -9.04 2.42
N GLY A 668 -5.10 -9.49 1.47
CA GLY A 668 -4.80 -10.59 0.56
C GLY A 668 -4.44 -10.16 -0.86
N THR A 669 -3.81 -11.07 -1.60
CA THR A 669 -3.52 -10.92 -3.04
C THR A 669 -4.78 -10.67 -3.87
N ASN A 670 -5.91 -11.24 -3.44
CA ASN A 670 -7.23 -11.08 -4.06
C ASN A 670 -7.82 -9.67 -3.90
N ASP A 671 -7.30 -8.86 -2.98
CA ASP A 671 -7.73 -7.46 -2.77
C ASP A 671 -7.01 -6.47 -3.68
N ALA A 672 -5.88 -6.84 -4.25
CA ALA A 672 -5.04 -5.95 -5.05
C ALA A 672 -5.80 -5.20 -6.17
N PRO A 673 -6.72 -5.82 -6.93
CA PRO A 673 -7.49 -5.10 -7.95
C PRO A 673 -8.36 -3.97 -7.38
N ALA A 674 -8.95 -4.18 -6.18
CA ALA A 674 -9.77 -3.17 -5.52
C ALA A 674 -8.92 -2.07 -4.88
N LEU A 675 -7.79 -2.44 -4.26
CA LEU A 675 -6.81 -1.51 -3.68
C LEU A 675 -6.27 -0.54 -4.73
N ASN A 676 -5.84 -1.05 -5.90
CA ASN A 676 -5.36 -0.22 -7.01
C ASN A 676 -6.44 0.66 -7.65
N THR A 677 -7.71 0.24 -7.60
CA THR A 677 -8.82 0.99 -8.25
C THR A 677 -9.35 2.10 -7.32
N ALA A 678 -9.21 1.93 -6.01
CA ALA A 678 -9.67 2.91 -5.03
C ALA A 678 -8.93 4.26 -5.16
N HIS A 679 -9.53 5.32 -4.62
CA HIS A 679 -8.82 6.60 -4.46
C HIS A 679 -7.73 6.49 -3.39
N VAL A 680 -7.96 5.66 -2.37
CA VAL A 680 -6.95 5.30 -1.36
C VAL A 680 -7.05 3.81 -1.06
N GLY A 681 -6.03 3.05 -1.43
CA GLY A 681 -5.85 1.66 -1.04
C GLY A 681 -5.17 1.57 0.33
N LEU A 682 -5.77 0.79 1.25
CA LEU A 682 -5.28 0.61 2.62
C LEU A 682 -4.94 -0.87 2.84
N SER A 683 -3.66 -1.21 2.94
CA SER A 683 -3.24 -2.57 3.31
C SER A 683 -3.04 -2.71 4.82
N MET A 684 -3.23 -3.94 5.32
CA MET A 684 -2.90 -4.26 6.71
C MET A 684 -1.41 -4.56 6.86
N GLY A 685 -0.84 -4.33 8.04
CA GLY A 685 0.57 -4.58 8.34
C GLY A 685 0.96 -6.05 8.19
N ASP A 686 0.05 -6.97 8.57
CA ASP A 686 0.22 -8.42 8.39
C ASP A 686 -0.25 -8.90 6.99
N GLY A 687 -0.68 -7.98 6.10
CA GLY A 687 -1.10 -8.30 4.74
C GLY A 687 0.04 -8.76 3.85
N THR A 688 -0.31 -9.43 2.74
CA THR A 688 0.66 -9.91 1.75
C THR A 688 1.42 -8.76 1.09
N SER A 689 2.64 -9.01 0.61
CA SER A 689 3.44 -8.00 -0.10
C SER A 689 2.70 -7.45 -1.34
N VAL A 690 1.92 -8.31 -2.01
CA VAL A 690 1.08 -7.90 -3.16
C VAL A 690 0.01 -6.89 -2.76
N ALA A 691 -0.67 -7.12 -1.62
CA ALA A 691 -1.67 -6.17 -1.10
C ALA A 691 -1.02 -4.85 -0.68
N LYS A 692 0.13 -4.91 0.01
CA LYS A 692 0.88 -3.73 0.44
C LYS A 692 1.34 -2.88 -0.75
N GLU A 693 1.85 -3.50 -1.81
CA GLU A 693 2.30 -2.79 -2.99
C GLU A 693 1.15 -2.18 -3.80
N ALA A 694 0.01 -2.88 -3.86
CA ALA A 694 -1.20 -2.36 -4.48
C ALA A 694 -1.85 -1.21 -3.69
N SER A 695 -1.43 -1.00 -2.44
CA SER A 695 -1.99 0.02 -1.55
C SER A 695 -1.21 1.34 -1.59
N ASP A 696 -1.86 2.38 -1.09
CA ASP A 696 -1.28 3.71 -0.94
C ASP A 696 -0.81 3.98 0.50
N ILE A 697 -1.45 3.30 1.47
CA ILE A 697 -1.13 3.39 2.89
C ILE A 697 -1.14 1.99 3.50
N THR A 698 -0.17 1.67 4.35
CA THR A 698 -0.14 0.43 5.15
C THR A 698 -0.46 0.74 6.62
N ILE A 699 -1.42 0.03 7.19
CA ILE A 699 -1.86 0.15 8.58
C ILE A 699 -1.03 -0.81 9.44
N ILE A 700 0.02 -0.30 10.08
CA ILE A 700 1.06 -1.11 10.75
C ILE A 700 0.50 -1.99 11.87
N ASP A 701 -0.47 -1.49 12.63
CA ASP A 701 -1.08 -2.19 13.79
C ASP A 701 -2.32 -3.00 13.44
N ASN A 702 -2.66 -3.11 12.16
CA ASN A 702 -3.86 -3.81 11.67
C ASN A 702 -5.18 -3.30 12.29
N SER A 703 -5.22 -2.09 12.82
CA SER A 703 -6.37 -1.53 13.53
C SER A 703 -7.21 -0.64 12.64
N PHE A 704 -8.53 -0.87 12.61
CA PHE A 704 -9.48 0.02 11.95
C PHE A 704 -9.51 1.41 12.60
N SER A 705 -9.20 1.51 13.92
CA SER A 705 -9.06 2.79 14.62
C SER A 705 -7.96 3.66 14.03
N SER A 706 -6.86 3.07 13.56
CA SER A 706 -5.80 3.81 12.89
C SER A 706 -6.24 4.36 11.53
N ILE A 707 -7.15 3.68 10.83
CA ILE A 707 -7.80 4.20 9.60
C ILE A 707 -8.63 5.46 9.94
N GLY A 708 -9.45 5.41 10.98
CA GLY A 708 -10.19 6.59 11.46
C GLY A 708 -9.27 7.78 11.73
N LYS A 709 -8.13 7.56 12.41
CA LYS A 709 -7.13 8.61 12.68
C LYS A 709 -6.42 9.13 11.41
N ALA A 710 -6.35 8.35 10.36
CA ALA A 710 -5.79 8.79 9.09
C ALA A 710 -6.75 9.73 8.34
N VAL A 711 -8.06 9.53 8.49
CA VAL A 711 -9.10 10.39 7.88
C VAL A 711 -9.22 11.70 8.65
N MET A 712 -9.22 11.66 9.99
CA MET A 712 -9.31 12.82 10.88
C MET A 712 -8.01 13.63 10.91
#